data_d14cf3102eb32fe879849f48f1fbfddf
#
_entry.id   d14cf3102eb32fe879849f48f1fbfddf
#
_cell.length_a   1.000
_cell.length_b   1.000
_cell.length_c   1.000
_cell.angle_alpha   90.00
_cell.angle_beta   90.00
_cell.angle_gamma   90.00
#
_symmetry.space_group_name_H-M   'P 1'
#
loop_
_entity.id
_entity.type
_entity.pdbx_description
1 polymer ?
#
loop_
_entity_poly.entity_id
_entity_poly.type
_entity_poly.pdbx_seq_one_letter_code
_entity_poly.pdbx_strand_id
1 'polypeptide(L)'
;MEYQAAANALFDLGRFAPKRGVESTRDLLAHLGNPHEDLTVVQVAGSNGKGSTSRMVERILREAGLDVGLYTSPHLDDVRERVRVNGRPVRKARVAEFVEDCREYLDRRAAGNDSPTFFEALTALGLWEFDRQAVDVAVLEVGIGGRYDATSVCDPIASAVTSVTLEHADILGDTVAEIAHDKAHVAPAGGPLVTATEGEAFDAVRATAGDVLRVGTDDEADVLVEYGGREGIEGAVELTGPDWAVETRLPLLGSHQSLNAGVAAALCRQVGAATGTDVTGAHLERGLRNAHWPGRLEVMGREPLVVLDSAHNPGSAERLTETLESFEYDDLHLVVGAMAAKDHAGMAAAFPRAERVYTCRPGMDRAETASALAVSFEGRAGTVIETDDVGGALDDALDDASAGDAVVVTGSLFTVAEARRRWTRTPVRKRVPDVETASAVLADADVPEVDVERLASEGVHRTLRVRVEGGRAETLRAEALGAGVTCATSGVESTTHDLVDAVLSGTLDGFERLATRLEGSGRGLTRLATDVRGALDPGATTTPRERHGYPWEDGTAVMGILNVTPDSFHDGGEYDDVEAAVARAERMVEVGVDVVDVGGESTRPGAEPIPVEEEIARVVPVIEAIADLDALVSIDTRKAEVARAALDAGADILNDVSGLEDPEMRLVAAERDVPVVVMHSIDAPVDPGTRVEYDDVVEDTLDALAERVLLAERAGLDRSQIIVDPGLGFGKTRHENFELLGRIGEFRSLGCPVLVGHSHKSMFDLVGYADDERLPATVAATALAADRGADIVRVHDVPENVASVRTVKAARDPDGI
;
A
#
# COMPACT_ATOMS: atom_id res chain seq x y z
N MET A 1 25.21 12.34 -0.67
CA MET A 1 25.12 11.67 0.65
C MET A 1 24.36 10.37 0.48
N GLU A 2 24.68 9.32 1.21
CA GLU A 2 23.89 8.09 1.23
C GLU A 2 22.59 8.28 2.04
N TYR A 3 21.53 7.56 1.66
CA TYR A 3 20.22 7.66 2.33
C TYR A 3 20.28 7.41 3.83
N GLN A 4 21.04 6.39 4.26
CA GLN A 4 21.26 6.09 5.67
C GLN A 4 21.71 7.32 6.49
N ALA A 5 22.75 8.02 6.00
CA ALA A 5 23.27 9.21 6.68
C ALA A 5 22.24 10.36 6.67
N ALA A 6 21.44 10.47 5.61
CA ALA A 6 20.36 11.44 5.51
C ALA A 6 19.22 11.13 6.48
N ALA A 7 18.77 9.88 6.53
CA ALA A 7 17.72 9.44 7.45
C ALA A 7 18.13 9.65 8.90
N ASN A 8 19.36 9.28 9.29
CA ASN A 8 19.89 9.52 10.63
C ASN A 8 19.95 11.01 10.97
N ALA A 9 20.37 11.87 10.03
CA ALA A 9 20.38 13.31 10.23
C ALA A 9 18.96 13.88 10.48
N LEU A 10 17.94 13.36 9.81
CA LEU A 10 16.54 13.73 10.07
C LEU A 10 16.05 13.23 11.42
N PHE A 11 16.30 11.95 11.78
CA PHE A 11 15.89 11.39 13.08
C PHE A 11 16.56 12.12 14.25
N ASP A 12 17.81 12.54 14.11
CA ASP A 12 18.54 13.36 15.10
C ASP A 12 17.83 14.69 15.42
N LEU A 13 17.03 15.22 14.50
CA LEU A 13 16.22 16.43 14.76
C LEU A 13 15.10 16.18 15.77
N GLY A 14 14.72 14.93 16.01
CA GLY A 14 13.73 14.55 17.03
C GLY A 14 14.12 14.93 18.48
N ARG A 15 15.39 15.23 18.73
CA ARG A 15 15.88 15.72 20.03
C ARG A 15 15.50 17.18 20.33
N PHE A 16 15.13 17.95 19.31
CA PHE A 16 14.77 19.36 19.49
C PHE A 16 13.29 19.49 19.85
N ALA A 17 12.99 20.27 20.88
CA ALA A 17 11.62 20.50 21.32
C ALA A 17 10.85 21.36 20.30
N PRO A 18 9.54 21.13 20.12
CA PRO A 18 8.68 21.98 19.30
C PRO A 18 8.76 23.45 19.74
N LYS A 19 8.87 24.34 18.77
CA LYS A 19 8.86 25.78 18.96
C LYS A 19 7.47 26.33 18.64
N ARG A 20 7.07 27.43 19.30
CA ARG A 20 5.85 28.14 18.89
C ARG A 20 6.16 29.05 17.70
N GLY A 21 5.37 28.94 16.64
CA GLY A 21 5.50 29.77 15.44
C GLY A 21 6.02 29.01 14.25
N VAL A 22 5.94 29.61 13.07
CA VAL A 22 6.31 29.05 11.78
C VAL A 22 7.66 29.56 11.26
N GLU A 23 8.37 30.38 12.05
CA GLU A 23 9.60 31.06 11.65
C GLU A 23 10.70 30.07 11.30
N SER A 24 10.85 29.00 12.08
CA SER A 24 11.87 27.95 11.85
C SER A 24 11.64 27.24 10.51
N THR A 25 10.38 26.90 10.21
CA THR A 25 10.01 26.30 8.92
C THR A 25 10.22 27.28 7.77
N ARG A 26 9.82 28.55 7.95
CA ARG A 26 9.99 29.59 6.93
C ARG A 26 11.46 29.86 6.62
N ASP A 27 12.32 29.91 7.64
CA ASP A 27 13.77 30.09 7.46
C ASP A 27 14.38 28.92 6.68
N LEU A 28 13.96 27.67 6.98
CA LEU A 28 14.42 26.49 6.25
C LEU A 28 13.94 26.52 4.78
N LEU A 29 12.69 26.83 4.54
CA LEU A 29 12.14 26.97 3.18
C LEU A 29 12.80 28.11 2.40
N ALA A 30 13.10 29.23 3.03
CA ALA A 30 13.85 30.33 2.41
C ALA A 30 15.27 29.89 1.99
N HIS A 31 15.93 29.04 2.78
CA HIS A 31 17.21 28.43 2.40
C HIS A 31 17.08 27.56 1.16
N LEU A 32 15.96 26.87 0.99
CA LEU A 32 15.64 26.00 -0.17
C LEU A 32 15.06 26.77 -1.37
N GLY A 33 14.97 28.11 -1.31
CA GLY A 33 14.44 28.94 -2.41
C GLY A 33 12.93 29.14 -2.40
N ASN A 34 12.27 28.94 -1.26
CA ASN A 34 10.81 29.09 -1.05
C ASN A 34 9.93 28.18 -1.93
N PRO A 35 10.19 26.87 -2.00
CA PRO A 35 9.44 25.95 -2.90
C PRO A 35 7.94 25.93 -2.65
N HIS A 36 7.45 26.44 -1.53
CA HIS A 36 6.03 26.46 -1.16
C HIS A 36 5.22 27.61 -1.75
N GLU A 37 5.89 28.67 -2.28
CA GLU A 37 5.20 29.88 -2.73
C GLU A 37 4.36 29.68 -4.02
N ASP A 38 4.80 28.78 -4.90
CA ASP A 38 4.13 28.49 -6.16
C ASP A 38 3.19 27.26 -6.10
N LEU A 39 3.12 26.56 -4.95
CA LEU A 39 2.28 25.38 -4.80
C LEU A 39 0.80 25.73 -4.57
N THR A 40 -0.07 25.01 -5.28
CA THR A 40 -1.51 25.01 -5.00
C THR A 40 -1.78 24.08 -3.81
N VAL A 41 -2.19 24.62 -2.67
CA VAL A 41 -2.22 23.91 -1.40
C VAL A 41 -3.65 23.67 -0.91
N VAL A 42 -3.90 22.45 -0.40
CA VAL A 42 -5.08 22.08 0.41
C VAL A 42 -4.60 21.71 1.81
N GLN A 43 -5.22 22.25 2.85
CA GLN A 43 -4.88 21.94 4.25
C GLN A 43 -6.03 21.21 4.96
N VAL A 44 -5.69 20.14 5.70
CA VAL A 44 -6.66 19.39 6.50
C VAL A 44 -6.23 19.38 7.97
N ALA A 45 -6.97 20.14 8.79
CA ALA A 45 -6.83 20.20 10.25
C ALA A 45 -7.93 19.39 10.94
N GLY A 46 -7.80 19.19 12.25
CA GLY A 46 -8.78 18.50 13.08
C GLY A 46 -8.14 17.72 14.22
N SER A 47 -8.92 17.13 15.08
CA SER A 47 -8.46 16.17 16.09
C SER A 47 -8.36 14.78 15.49
N ASN A 48 -9.45 14.20 14.99
CA ASN A 48 -9.49 12.90 14.35
C ASN A 48 -9.93 13.04 12.87
N GLY A 49 -9.56 12.08 12.02
CA GLY A 49 -9.98 12.03 10.63
C GLY A 49 -9.08 12.74 9.62
N LYS A 50 -8.10 13.54 10.04
CA LYS A 50 -7.20 14.30 9.15
C LYS A 50 -6.57 13.44 8.05
N GLY A 51 -5.84 12.40 8.42
CA GLY A 51 -5.14 11.52 7.47
C GLY A 51 -6.10 10.79 6.52
N SER A 52 -7.25 10.29 7.03
CA SER A 52 -8.29 9.67 6.19
C SER A 52 -8.85 10.66 5.16
N THR A 53 -9.20 11.89 5.61
CA THR A 53 -9.70 12.95 4.71
C THR A 53 -8.65 13.35 3.69
N SER A 54 -7.39 13.57 4.11
CA SER A 54 -6.29 13.93 3.20
C SER A 54 -6.07 12.85 2.13
N ARG A 55 -6.14 11.58 2.53
CA ARG A 55 -6.03 10.44 1.59
C ARG A 55 -7.21 10.36 0.61
N MET A 56 -8.44 10.60 1.09
CA MET A 56 -9.62 10.66 0.22
C MET A 56 -9.50 11.81 -0.79
N VAL A 57 -9.07 13.00 -0.34
CA VAL A 57 -8.82 14.15 -1.23
C VAL A 57 -7.79 13.83 -2.29
N GLU A 58 -6.63 13.29 -1.90
CA GLU A 58 -5.58 12.88 -2.83
C GLU A 58 -6.11 11.91 -3.87
N ARG A 59 -6.86 10.88 -3.44
CA ARG A 59 -7.37 9.87 -4.36
C ARG A 59 -8.41 10.42 -5.34
N ILE A 60 -9.34 11.26 -4.89
CA ILE A 60 -10.35 11.91 -5.74
C ILE A 60 -9.67 12.81 -6.80
N LEU A 61 -8.70 13.63 -6.38
CA LEU A 61 -8.03 14.56 -7.29
C LEU A 61 -7.21 13.82 -8.36
N ARG A 62 -6.61 12.69 -8.00
CA ARG A 62 -5.94 11.80 -8.98
C ARG A 62 -6.93 11.18 -9.98
N GLU A 63 -8.11 10.75 -9.53
CA GLU A 63 -9.17 10.28 -10.46
C GLU A 63 -9.62 11.40 -11.42
N ALA A 64 -9.51 12.66 -11.00
CA ALA A 64 -9.76 13.81 -11.85
C ALA A 64 -8.59 14.18 -12.79
N GLY A 65 -7.50 13.39 -12.78
CA GLY A 65 -6.35 13.54 -13.67
C GLY A 65 -5.30 14.55 -13.21
N LEU A 66 -5.27 14.91 -11.91
CA LEU A 66 -4.28 15.82 -11.35
C LEU A 66 -3.08 15.04 -10.76
N ASP A 67 -1.89 15.63 -10.88
CA ASP A 67 -0.70 15.20 -10.14
C ASP A 67 -0.77 15.70 -8.70
N VAL A 68 -0.81 14.81 -7.72
CA VAL A 68 -1.11 15.17 -6.33
C VAL A 68 0.05 14.79 -5.39
N GLY A 69 0.56 15.80 -4.67
CA GLY A 69 1.41 15.62 -3.51
C GLY A 69 0.57 15.40 -2.25
N LEU A 70 0.93 14.44 -1.41
CA LEU A 70 0.28 14.17 -0.13
C LEU A 70 1.31 14.17 1.00
N TYR A 71 1.10 15.04 2.00
CA TYR A 71 1.88 15.06 3.24
C TYR A 71 1.00 14.62 4.41
N THR A 72 1.43 13.58 5.14
CA THR A 72 0.69 13.01 6.28
C THR A 72 1.62 12.70 7.46
N SER A 73 1.03 12.57 8.67
CA SER A 73 1.78 12.19 9.88
C SER A 73 0.91 11.49 10.92
N PRO A 74 1.47 10.52 11.68
CA PRO A 74 2.78 9.89 11.51
C PRO A 74 2.80 8.84 10.40
N HIS A 75 3.95 8.20 10.13
CA HIS A 75 4.09 7.04 9.25
C HIS A 75 3.84 5.73 9.99
N LEU A 76 3.60 4.64 9.24
CA LEU A 76 3.47 3.28 9.75
C LEU A 76 4.84 2.60 9.91
N ASP A 77 5.53 2.40 8.80
CA ASP A 77 6.75 1.60 8.72
C ASP A 77 7.98 2.38 8.24
N ASP A 78 7.81 3.36 7.35
CA ASP A 78 8.89 4.11 6.71
C ASP A 78 8.61 5.61 6.74
N VAL A 79 9.59 6.41 7.14
CA VAL A 79 9.48 7.87 7.21
C VAL A 79 9.08 8.49 5.86
N ARG A 80 9.45 7.86 4.75
CA ARG A 80 9.11 8.29 3.39
C ARG A 80 7.62 8.25 3.09
N GLU A 81 6.85 7.45 3.84
CA GLU A 81 5.38 7.41 3.72
C GLU A 81 4.71 8.75 3.99
N ARG A 82 5.39 9.64 4.76
CA ARG A 82 4.87 10.98 5.07
C ARG A 82 4.79 11.91 3.88
N VAL A 83 5.62 11.67 2.87
CA VAL A 83 5.67 12.46 1.64
C VAL A 83 5.41 11.53 0.46
N ARG A 84 4.29 11.71 -0.20
CA ARG A 84 3.89 10.89 -1.35
C ARG A 84 3.56 11.78 -2.55
N VAL A 85 3.93 11.34 -3.73
CA VAL A 85 3.47 11.93 -4.99
C VAL A 85 2.75 10.85 -5.78
N ASN A 86 1.49 11.10 -6.13
CA ASN A 86 0.63 10.14 -6.82
C ASN A 86 0.57 8.78 -6.11
N GLY A 87 0.44 8.80 -4.77
CA GLY A 87 0.36 7.61 -3.92
C GLY A 87 1.68 6.94 -3.60
N ARG A 88 2.81 7.35 -4.20
CA ARG A 88 4.15 6.76 -4.00
C ARG A 88 4.95 7.52 -2.96
N PRO A 89 5.64 6.83 -2.05
CA PRO A 89 6.52 7.49 -1.10
C PRO A 89 7.71 8.14 -1.82
N VAL A 90 8.21 9.23 -1.24
CA VAL A 90 9.42 9.92 -1.72
C VAL A 90 10.60 8.94 -1.82
N ARG A 91 11.39 9.07 -2.89
CA ARG A 91 12.55 8.20 -3.13
C ARG A 91 13.67 8.41 -2.10
N LYS A 92 14.41 7.35 -1.77
CA LYS A 92 15.61 7.42 -0.90
C LYS A 92 16.60 8.49 -1.38
N ALA A 93 16.88 8.51 -2.69
CA ALA A 93 17.75 9.48 -3.31
C ALA A 93 17.29 10.93 -3.09
N ARG A 94 15.98 11.19 -3.13
CA ARG A 94 15.41 12.53 -2.88
C ARG A 94 15.57 12.98 -1.44
N VAL A 95 15.38 12.05 -0.49
CA VAL A 95 15.66 12.34 0.93
C VAL A 95 17.13 12.70 1.14
N ALA A 96 18.04 11.95 0.50
CA ALA A 96 19.48 12.22 0.58
C ALA A 96 19.85 13.56 -0.05
N GLU A 97 19.27 13.90 -1.22
CA GLU A 97 19.45 15.19 -1.89
C GLU A 97 18.95 16.36 -1.01
N PHE A 98 17.74 16.24 -0.47
CA PHE A 98 17.18 17.26 0.45
C PHE A 98 18.09 17.53 1.64
N VAL A 99 18.57 16.49 2.31
CA VAL A 99 19.45 16.65 3.48
C VAL A 99 20.80 17.24 3.07
N GLU A 100 21.33 16.88 1.91
CA GLU A 100 22.56 17.49 1.38
C GLU A 100 22.36 19.00 1.12
N ASP A 101 21.26 19.38 0.46
CA ASP A 101 20.90 20.77 0.20
C ASP A 101 20.75 21.57 1.51
N CYS A 102 20.24 20.93 2.58
CA CYS A 102 20.03 21.53 3.89
C CYS A 102 21.26 21.46 4.82
N ARG A 103 22.29 20.67 4.52
CA ARG A 103 23.39 20.33 5.44
C ARG A 103 24.00 21.54 6.10
N GLU A 104 24.48 22.52 5.32
CA GLU A 104 25.13 23.72 5.83
C GLU A 104 24.18 24.55 6.74
N TYR A 105 22.90 24.56 6.40
CA TYR A 105 21.88 25.23 7.21
C TYR A 105 21.69 24.51 8.54
N LEU A 106 21.49 23.19 8.52
CA LEU A 106 21.26 22.35 9.70
C LEU A 106 22.46 22.39 10.66
N ASP A 107 23.69 22.26 10.15
CA ASP A 107 24.92 22.32 10.95
C ASP A 107 25.07 23.68 11.66
N ARG A 108 24.79 24.76 10.95
CA ARG A 108 24.87 26.13 11.51
C ARG A 108 23.81 26.35 12.60
N ARG A 109 22.58 25.87 12.40
CA ARG A 109 21.50 25.99 13.37
C ARG A 109 21.73 25.09 14.59
N ALA A 110 22.27 23.88 14.37
CA ALA A 110 22.63 22.95 15.44
C ALA A 110 23.71 23.51 16.37
N ALA A 111 24.73 24.20 15.82
CA ALA A 111 25.73 24.89 16.63
C ALA A 111 25.15 26.00 17.55
N GLY A 112 24.01 26.59 17.14
CA GLY A 112 23.25 27.56 17.94
C GLY A 112 22.19 26.94 18.87
N ASN A 113 22.06 25.62 18.91
CA ASN A 113 20.97 24.87 19.57
C ASN A 113 19.56 25.35 19.15
N ASP A 114 19.40 25.68 17.87
CA ASP A 114 18.21 26.28 17.29
C ASP A 114 17.77 25.58 15.97
N SER A 115 18.08 24.30 15.82
CA SER A 115 17.70 23.50 14.66
C SER A 115 16.18 23.39 14.50
N PRO A 116 15.68 23.21 13.25
CA PRO A 116 14.30 22.79 13.05
C PRO A 116 14.04 21.45 13.75
N THR A 117 12.79 21.22 14.08
CA THR A 117 12.34 19.93 14.59
C THR A 117 12.23 18.90 13.46
N PHE A 118 12.15 17.63 13.81
CA PHE A 118 11.89 16.54 12.85
C PHE A 118 10.62 16.79 12.00
N PHE A 119 9.53 17.28 12.62
CA PHE A 119 8.29 17.60 11.91
C PHE A 119 8.46 18.77 10.94
N GLU A 120 9.12 19.86 11.34
CA GLU A 120 9.39 21.01 10.48
C GLU A 120 10.28 20.62 9.28
N ALA A 121 11.30 19.78 9.50
CA ALA A 121 12.17 19.29 8.43
C ALA A 121 11.42 18.39 7.42
N LEU A 122 10.56 17.49 7.90
CA LEU A 122 9.74 16.65 7.01
C LEU A 122 8.67 17.43 6.25
N THR A 123 8.07 18.47 6.88
CA THR A 123 7.17 19.37 6.17
C THR A 123 7.91 20.09 5.03
N ALA A 124 9.14 20.58 5.32
CA ALA A 124 9.96 21.22 4.30
C ALA A 124 10.38 20.25 3.18
N LEU A 125 10.72 18.99 3.52
CA LEU A 125 10.98 17.92 2.54
C LEU A 125 9.77 17.69 1.63
N GLY A 126 8.56 17.63 2.20
CA GLY A 126 7.33 17.45 1.43
C GLY A 126 7.13 18.59 0.42
N LEU A 127 7.19 19.84 0.88
CA LEU A 127 7.00 21.02 0.04
C LEU A 127 8.09 21.13 -1.05
N TRP A 128 9.35 20.83 -0.70
CA TRP A 128 10.47 20.81 -1.62
C TRP A 128 10.33 19.72 -2.71
N GLU A 129 9.86 18.52 -2.34
CA GLU A 129 9.63 17.44 -3.29
C GLU A 129 8.45 17.74 -4.21
N PHE A 130 7.35 18.30 -3.68
CA PHE A 130 6.15 18.65 -4.47
C PHE A 130 6.45 19.71 -5.52
N ASP A 131 7.24 20.74 -5.19
CA ASP A 131 7.70 21.74 -6.14
C ASP A 131 8.56 21.11 -7.25
N ARG A 132 9.54 20.25 -6.89
CA ARG A 132 10.41 19.58 -7.84
C ARG A 132 9.70 18.60 -8.77
N GLN A 133 8.61 17.97 -8.28
CA GLN A 133 7.76 17.09 -9.08
C GLN A 133 6.70 17.88 -9.87
N ALA A 134 6.62 19.20 -9.65
CA ALA A 134 5.64 20.09 -10.27
C ALA A 134 4.20 19.57 -10.10
N VAL A 135 3.84 19.15 -8.89
CA VAL A 135 2.49 18.64 -8.61
C VAL A 135 1.45 19.74 -8.83
N ASP A 136 0.28 19.36 -9.36
CA ASP A 136 -0.83 20.30 -9.56
C ASP A 136 -1.45 20.76 -8.24
N VAL A 137 -1.49 19.86 -7.24
CA VAL A 137 -2.06 20.13 -5.92
C VAL A 137 -1.25 19.43 -4.83
N ALA A 138 -0.94 20.14 -3.76
CA ALA A 138 -0.33 19.62 -2.54
C ALA A 138 -1.37 19.52 -1.42
N VAL A 139 -1.69 18.32 -0.95
CA VAL A 139 -2.60 18.06 0.18
C VAL A 139 -1.76 17.88 1.46
N LEU A 140 -1.96 18.77 2.42
CA LEU A 140 -1.17 18.83 3.65
C LEU A 140 -2.04 18.48 4.87
N GLU A 141 -1.71 17.38 5.55
CA GLU A 141 -2.24 17.10 6.87
C GLU A 141 -1.54 17.99 7.91
N VAL A 142 -2.31 18.77 8.66
CA VAL A 142 -1.81 19.59 9.77
C VAL A 142 -1.41 18.71 10.94
N GLY A 143 -0.23 18.93 11.51
CA GLY A 143 0.26 18.14 12.62
C GLY A 143 -0.49 18.43 13.92
N ILE A 144 -0.39 19.67 14.43
CA ILE A 144 -1.03 20.11 15.68
C ILE A 144 -1.59 21.52 15.51
N GLY A 145 -2.87 21.70 15.86
CA GLY A 145 -3.53 23.02 15.78
C GLY A 145 -3.84 23.42 14.34
N GLY A 146 -3.56 24.64 13.98
CA GLY A 146 -3.79 25.21 12.66
C GLY A 146 -3.12 26.57 12.49
N ARG A 147 -2.79 27.25 13.61
CA ARG A 147 -2.24 28.61 13.59
C ARG A 147 -0.71 28.63 13.51
N TYR A 148 -0.04 27.68 14.17
CA TYR A 148 1.40 27.65 14.35
C TYR A 148 2.04 26.34 13.90
N ASP A 149 1.30 25.55 13.14
CA ASP A 149 1.80 24.32 12.56
C ASP A 149 2.82 24.59 11.44
N ALA A 150 3.77 23.70 11.23
CA ALA A 150 4.76 23.87 10.18
C ALA A 150 4.14 24.02 8.78
N THR A 151 2.96 23.43 8.54
CA THR A 151 2.22 23.56 7.27
C THR A 151 1.56 24.92 7.08
N SER A 152 1.41 25.73 8.16
CA SER A 152 0.79 27.06 8.12
C SER A 152 1.72 28.15 7.51
N VAL A 153 2.84 27.75 6.93
CA VAL A 153 3.65 28.61 6.05
C VAL A 153 3.02 28.80 4.67
N CYS A 154 2.09 27.93 4.30
CA CYS A 154 1.39 27.93 3.01
C CYS A 154 0.05 28.66 3.09
N ASP A 155 -0.36 29.25 1.97
CA ASP A 155 -1.69 29.87 1.80
C ASP A 155 -2.59 28.89 1.03
N PRO A 156 -3.51 28.15 1.70
CA PRO A 156 -4.32 27.14 1.02
C PRO A 156 -5.41 27.77 0.15
N ILE A 157 -5.72 27.13 -1.00
CA ILE A 157 -6.88 27.48 -1.83
C ILE A 157 -8.17 26.86 -1.29
N ALA A 158 -8.06 25.75 -0.56
CA ALA A 158 -9.16 25.05 0.10
C ALA A 158 -8.62 24.42 1.40
N SER A 159 -9.44 24.37 2.44
CA SER A 159 -9.04 23.76 3.70
C SER A 159 -10.22 23.22 4.48
N ALA A 160 -9.93 22.32 5.45
CA ALA A 160 -10.93 21.75 6.31
C ALA A 160 -10.51 21.64 7.78
N VAL A 161 -11.52 21.64 8.65
CA VAL A 161 -11.43 21.17 10.04
C VAL A 161 -12.38 19.97 10.18
N THR A 162 -11.82 18.75 10.32
CA THR A 162 -12.61 17.51 10.33
C THR A 162 -13.45 17.35 11.59
N SER A 163 -12.82 17.16 12.73
CA SER A 163 -13.48 17.08 14.05
C SER A 163 -12.63 17.77 15.11
N VAL A 164 -13.24 18.18 16.20
CA VAL A 164 -12.53 18.79 17.35
C VAL A 164 -12.93 18.08 18.63
N THR A 165 -11.92 17.62 19.36
CA THR A 165 -12.04 17.02 20.69
C THR A 165 -11.02 17.63 21.63
N LEU A 166 -11.17 17.41 22.93
CA LEU A 166 -10.22 17.89 23.92
C LEU A 166 -8.92 17.08 23.82
N GLU A 167 -7.94 17.64 23.12
CA GLU A 167 -6.60 17.07 22.96
C GLU A 167 -5.54 18.19 22.92
N HIS A 168 -4.28 17.85 23.25
CA HIS A 168 -3.20 18.83 23.27
C HIS A 168 -3.52 20.11 24.07
N ALA A 169 -4.24 19.98 25.19
CA ALA A 169 -4.70 21.09 26.01
C ALA A 169 -3.56 22.01 26.46
N ASP A 170 -2.40 21.42 26.77
CA ASP A 170 -1.19 22.17 27.16
C ASP A 170 -0.68 23.16 26.09
N ILE A 171 -1.10 22.95 24.81
CA ILE A 171 -0.60 23.74 23.67
C ILE A 171 -1.71 24.61 23.07
N LEU A 172 -2.92 24.03 22.87
CA LEU A 172 -3.99 24.62 22.06
C LEU A 172 -5.05 25.35 22.88
N GLY A 173 -5.23 24.98 24.16
CA GLY A 173 -6.23 25.55 25.06
C GLY A 173 -6.99 24.51 25.87
N ASP A 174 -7.64 24.93 26.93
CA ASP A 174 -8.31 24.06 27.91
C ASP A 174 -9.75 23.69 27.53
N THR A 175 -10.28 24.24 26.44
CA THR A 175 -11.66 24.04 25.99
C THR A 175 -11.72 23.65 24.53
N VAL A 176 -12.78 22.93 24.15
CA VAL A 176 -13.08 22.55 22.75
C VAL A 176 -13.16 23.79 21.86
N ALA A 177 -13.76 24.87 22.35
CA ALA A 177 -13.88 26.12 21.60
C ALA A 177 -12.51 26.80 21.33
N GLU A 178 -11.58 26.79 22.29
CA GLU A 178 -10.22 27.32 22.08
C GLU A 178 -9.43 26.47 21.06
N ILE A 179 -9.54 25.15 21.15
CA ILE A 179 -8.90 24.22 20.22
C ILE A 179 -9.50 24.40 18.80
N ALA A 180 -10.82 24.54 18.70
CA ALA A 180 -11.51 24.81 17.44
C ALA A 180 -11.10 26.15 16.83
N HIS A 181 -10.96 27.19 17.66
CA HIS A 181 -10.47 28.50 17.24
C HIS A 181 -9.06 28.41 16.65
N ASP A 182 -8.13 27.70 17.30
CA ASP A 182 -6.77 27.54 16.78
C ASP A 182 -6.76 26.79 15.44
N LYS A 183 -7.49 25.65 15.35
CA LYS A 183 -7.58 24.83 14.13
C LYS A 183 -8.19 25.61 12.95
N ALA A 184 -9.14 26.50 13.20
CA ALA A 184 -9.81 27.28 12.15
C ALA A 184 -8.91 28.33 11.45
N HIS A 185 -7.69 28.56 11.96
CA HIS A 185 -6.72 29.46 11.29
C HIS A 185 -6.17 28.89 9.96
N VAL A 186 -6.49 27.65 9.59
CA VAL A 186 -6.22 27.12 8.25
C VAL A 186 -7.19 27.64 7.18
N ALA A 187 -8.15 28.50 7.54
CA ALA A 187 -9.18 29.02 6.64
C ALA A 187 -8.57 29.70 5.39
N PRO A 188 -9.01 29.33 4.17
CA PRO A 188 -8.48 29.89 2.94
C PRO A 188 -8.93 31.36 2.74
N ALA A 189 -8.09 32.17 2.09
CA ALA A 189 -8.41 33.58 1.85
C ALA A 189 -9.53 33.83 0.84
N GLY A 190 -9.89 32.84 0.02
CA GLY A 190 -10.76 33.00 -1.15
C GLY A 190 -11.97 32.07 -1.24
N GLY A 191 -12.31 31.35 -0.16
CA GLY A 191 -13.42 30.39 -0.16
C GLY A 191 -13.84 30.00 1.26
N PRO A 192 -14.94 29.22 1.43
CA PRO A 192 -15.37 28.75 2.75
C PRO A 192 -14.44 27.67 3.29
N LEU A 193 -14.22 27.68 4.62
CA LEU A 193 -13.63 26.58 5.34
C LEU A 193 -14.63 25.41 5.39
N VAL A 194 -14.23 24.21 4.98
CA VAL A 194 -15.07 23.01 5.12
C VAL A 194 -14.96 22.45 6.53
N THR A 195 -16.10 22.11 7.17
CA THR A 195 -16.04 21.50 8.50
C THR A 195 -17.15 20.50 8.77
N ALA A 196 -16.83 19.43 9.50
CA ALA A 196 -17.79 18.50 10.07
C ALA A 196 -17.91 18.67 11.59
N THR A 197 -17.52 19.81 12.13
CA THR A 197 -17.70 20.11 13.56
C THR A 197 -19.13 20.49 13.90
N GLU A 198 -19.52 20.28 15.15
CA GLU A 198 -20.85 20.56 15.68
C GLU A 198 -20.78 21.37 16.99
N GLY A 199 -21.91 21.91 17.42
CA GLY A 199 -22.07 22.59 18.71
C GLY A 199 -21.07 23.73 18.90
N GLU A 200 -20.44 23.83 20.10
CA GLU A 200 -19.51 24.90 20.46
C GLU A 200 -18.25 24.92 19.56
N ALA A 201 -17.80 23.76 19.05
CA ALA A 201 -16.70 23.69 18.12
C ALA A 201 -17.06 24.37 16.78
N PHE A 202 -18.25 24.10 16.26
CA PHE A 202 -18.74 24.73 15.03
C PHE A 202 -18.87 26.26 15.19
N ASP A 203 -19.41 26.71 16.32
CA ASP A 203 -19.56 28.15 16.59
C ASP A 203 -18.19 28.86 16.62
N ALA A 204 -17.18 28.23 17.23
CA ALA A 204 -15.83 28.75 17.29
C ALA A 204 -15.13 28.75 15.92
N VAL A 205 -15.29 27.68 15.12
CA VAL A 205 -14.79 27.58 13.73
C VAL A 205 -15.40 28.70 12.89
N ARG A 206 -16.71 28.83 12.90
CA ARG A 206 -17.45 29.86 12.14
C ARG A 206 -17.08 31.26 12.56
N ALA A 207 -16.90 31.51 13.86
CA ALA A 207 -16.48 32.81 14.38
C ALA A 207 -15.07 33.21 13.91
N THR A 208 -14.20 32.25 13.66
CA THR A 208 -12.81 32.45 13.26
C THR A 208 -12.66 32.55 11.75
N ALA A 209 -13.24 31.62 11.00
CA ALA A 209 -13.11 31.53 9.56
C ALA A 209 -14.03 32.53 8.81
N GLY A 210 -15.17 32.88 9.40
CA GLY A 210 -16.17 33.78 8.81
C GLY A 210 -17.07 33.08 7.81
N ASP A 211 -16.52 32.53 6.73
CA ASP A 211 -17.23 31.75 5.72
C ASP A 211 -16.95 30.25 5.92
N VAL A 212 -18.01 29.45 6.06
CA VAL A 212 -17.89 28.02 6.40
C VAL A 212 -18.91 27.21 5.59
N LEU A 213 -18.46 26.10 5.03
CA LEU A 213 -19.30 25.07 4.44
C LEU A 213 -19.40 23.91 5.44
N ARG A 214 -20.60 23.66 5.93
CA ARG A 214 -20.87 22.64 6.93
C ARG A 214 -21.20 21.29 6.28
N VAL A 215 -20.47 20.24 6.69
CA VAL A 215 -20.77 18.83 6.37
C VAL A 215 -21.43 18.20 7.59
N GLY A 216 -22.55 17.54 7.41
CA GLY A 216 -23.30 16.98 8.54
C GLY A 216 -24.35 15.97 8.10
N THR A 217 -25.08 15.44 9.11
CA THR A 217 -26.15 14.43 8.91
C THR A 217 -27.55 15.00 9.09
N ASP A 218 -27.67 16.31 9.29
CA ASP A 218 -28.93 17.01 9.52
C ASP A 218 -29.25 18.00 8.40
N ASP A 219 -30.51 18.44 8.31
CA ASP A 219 -31.02 19.32 7.26
C ASP A 219 -30.40 20.74 7.23
N GLU A 220 -29.57 21.10 8.23
CA GLU A 220 -28.84 22.36 8.27
C GLU A 220 -27.46 22.28 7.62
N ALA A 221 -27.01 21.08 7.21
CA ALA A 221 -25.75 20.85 6.54
C ALA A 221 -25.79 21.35 5.09
N ASP A 222 -24.71 22.02 4.64
CA ASP A 222 -24.52 22.39 3.23
C ASP A 222 -24.17 21.16 2.37
N VAL A 223 -23.49 20.18 2.97
CA VAL A 223 -23.28 18.85 2.40
C VAL A 223 -23.88 17.83 3.36
N LEU A 224 -24.97 17.22 2.93
CA LEU A 224 -25.65 16.18 3.68
C LEU A 224 -24.94 14.84 3.46
N VAL A 225 -24.74 14.11 4.56
CA VAL A 225 -24.10 12.79 4.58
C VAL A 225 -25.06 11.77 5.17
N GLU A 226 -25.39 10.73 4.41
CA GLU A 226 -26.17 9.60 4.87
C GLU A 226 -25.30 8.34 4.88
N TYR A 227 -25.19 7.69 6.04
CA TYR A 227 -24.47 6.42 6.19
C TYR A 227 -25.46 5.27 6.17
N GLY A 228 -25.45 4.48 5.09
CA GLY A 228 -26.35 3.34 4.85
C GLY A 228 -25.99 2.07 5.64
N GLY A 229 -24.91 2.13 6.44
CA GLY A 229 -24.40 0.97 7.18
C GLY A 229 -23.30 0.21 6.46
N ARG A 230 -22.86 -0.89 7.07
CA ARG A 230 -21.81 -1.76 6.52
C ARG A 230 -22.41 -2.79 5.55
N GLU A 231 -21.79 -2.91 4.38
CA GLU A 231 -22.06 -3.96 3.39
C GLU A 231 -20.74 -4.73 3.13
N GLY A 232 -20.64 -5.95 3.64
CA GLY A 232 -19.42 -6.74 3.56
C GLY A 232 -18.24 -6.06 4.28
N ILE A 233 -17.22 -5.64 3.52
CA ILE A 233 -16.03 -4.93 4.03
C ILE A 233 -16.05 -3.43 3.70
N GLU A 234 -17.12 -2.91 3.15
CA GLU A 234 -17.28 -1.51 2.77
C GLU A 234 -18.50 -0.89 3.50
N GLY A 235 -18.52 0.42 3.64
CA GLY A 235 -19.62 1.18 4.18
C GLY A 235 -20.40 1.92 3.08
N ALA A 236 -21.71 1.73 2.97
CA ALA A 236 -22.55 2.46 2.01
C ALA A 236 -22.71 3.93 2.45
N VAL A 237 -22.52 4.87 1.52
CA VAL A 237 -22.58 6.31 1.79
C VAL A 237 -23.27 7.04 0.65
N GLU A 238 -24.19 7.94 1.01
CA GLU A 238 -24.75 8.93 0.10
C GLU A 238 -24.32 10.33 0.54
N LEU A 239 -23.81 11.11 -0.41
CA LEU A 239 -23.35 12.49 -0.21
C LEU A 239 -24.15 13.41 -1.12
N THR A 240 -24.78 14.43 -0.55
CA THR A 240 -25.54 15.43 -1.31
C THR A 240 -25.02 16.83 -0.99
N GLY A 241 -24.39 17.46 -1.97
CA GLY A 241 -23.94 18.85 -1.92
C GLY A 241 -24.91 19.79 -2.65
N PRO A 242 -24.57 21.11 -2.72
CA PRO A 242 -25.46 22.13 -3.29
C PRO A 242 -25.86 21.89 -4.77
N ASP A 243 -24.98 21.28 -5.56
CA ASP A 243 -25.14 21.09 -7.01
C ASP A 243 -24.69 19.69 -7.49
N TRP A 244 -24.48 18.75 -6.56
CA TRP A 244 -24.04 17.40 -6.86
C TRP A 244 -24.57 16.39 -5.82
N ALA A 245 -24.68 15.15 -6.24
CA ALA A 245 -24.94 14.03 -5.36
C ALA A 245 -24.13 12.82 -5.85
N VAL A 246 -23.71 11.95 -4.92
CA VAL A 246 -22.99 10.72 -5.22
C VAL A 246 -23.38 9.65 -4.20
N GLU A 247 -23.68 8.46 -4.72
CA GLU A 247 -23.77 7.24 -3.95
C GLU A 247 -22.44 6.47 -4.13
N THR A 248 -21.84 6.00 -3.06
CA THR A 248 -20.58 5.26 -3.12
C THR A 248 -20.43 4.31 -1.94
N ARG A 249 -19.37 3.54 -1.94
CA ARG A 249 -18.95 2.70 -0.82
C ARG A 249 -17.57 3.13 -0.36
N LEU A 250 -17.33 3.04 0.94
CA LEU A 250 -16.05 3.39 1.54
C LEU A 250 -15.35 2.14 2.06
N PRO A 251 -14.07 1.91 1.70
CA PRO A 251 -13.27 0.86 2.33
C PRO A 251 -12.90 1.19 3.78
N LEU A 252 -13.07 2.46 4.18
CA LEU A 252 -12.89 2.94 5.55
C LEU A 252 -14.24 2.89 6.26
N LEU A 253 -14.38 1.97 7.20
CA LEU A 253 -15.64 1.69 7.89
C LEU A 253 -15.94 2.66 9.03
N GLY A 254 -17.23 2.88 9.30
CA GLY A 254 -17.74 3.69 10.38
C GLY A 254 -18.42 4.99 9.91
N SER A 255 -19.47 5.41 10.64
CA SER A 255 -20.25 6.64 10.35
C SER A 255 -19.37 7.89 10.32
N HIS A 256 -18.33 7.96 11.15
CA HIS A 256 -17.38 9.07 11.16
C HIS A 256 -16.54 9.15 9.86
N GLN A 257 -16.32 8.05 9.16
CA GLN A 257 -15.61 8.04 7.88
C GLN A 257 -16.49 8.58 6.74
N SER A 258 -17.82 8.41 6.84
CA SER A 258 -18.72 9.03 5.87
C SER A 258 -18.71 10.57 5.99
N LEU A 259 -18.58 11.12 7.21
CA LEU A 259 -18.38 12.56 7.40
C LEU A 259 -17.03 13.02 6.81
N ASN A 260 -15.95 12.25 7.03
CA ASN A 260 -14.65 12.53 6.40
C ASN A 260 -14.75 12.51 4.87
N ALA A 261 -15.54 11.60 4.29
CA ALA A 261 -15.79 11.53 2.85
C ALA A 261 -16.57 12.74 2.33
N GLY A 262 -17.57 13.21 3.05
CA GLY A 262 -18.28 14.45 2.74
C GLY A 262 -17.35 15.66 2.73
N VAL A 263 -16.46 15.77 3.74
CA VAL A 263 -15.43 16.82 3.80
C VAL A 263 -14.48 16.73 2.62
N ALA A 264 -13.98 15.53 2.29
CA ALA A 264 -13.08 15.31 1.16
C ALA A 264 -13.75 15.67 -0.19
N ALA A 265 -15.00 15.26 -0.40
CA ALA A 265 -15.75 15.58 -1.61
C ALA A 265 -15.95 17.11 -1.78
N ALA A 266 -16.31 17.81 -0.68
CA ALA A 266 -16.45 19.26 -0.68
C ALA A 266 -15.13 19.97 -1.02
N LEU A 267 -14.01 19.54 -0.40
CA LEU A 267 -12.67 20.08 -0.70
C LEU A 267 -12.30 19.88 -2.17
N CYS A 268 -12.52 18.68 -2.73
CA CYS A 268 -12.20 18.40 -4.13
C CYS A 268 -13.02 19.23 -5.11
N ARG A 269 -14.28 19.52 -4.79
CA ARG A 269 -15.13 20.43 -5.56
C ARG A 269 -14.61 21.87 -5.51
N GLN A 270 -14.13 22.33 -4.33
CA GLN A 270 -13.49 23.64 -4.19
C GLN A 270 -12.20 23.74 -5.02
N VAL A 271 -11.36 22.71 -4.94
CA VAL A 271 -10.13 22.61 -5.75
C VAL A 271 -10.48 22.67 -7.24
N GLY A 272 -11.46 21.86 -7.69
CA GLY A 272 -11.90 21.87 -9.08
C GLY A 272 -12.36 23.27 -9.55
N ALA A 273 -13.14 23.97 -8.73
CA ALA A 273 -13.58 25.32 -9.01
C ALA A 273 -12.41 26.34 -9.08
N ALA A 274 -11.41 26.19 -8.21
CA ALA A 274 -10.27 27.11 -8.15
C ALA A 274 -9.24 26.85 -9.28
N THR A 275 -9.02 25.58 -9.67
CA THR A 275 -8.05 25.19 -10.71
C THR A 275 -8.66 25.10 -12.11
N GLY A 276 -9.98 25.10 -12.22
CA GLY A 276 -10.67 24.88 -13.47
C GLY A 276 -10.77 23.41 -13.90
N THR A 277 -10.46 22.48 -12.99
CA THR A 277 -10.55 21.04 -13.21
C THR A 277 -11.97 20.55 -12.96
N ASP A 278 -12.53 19.77 -13.88
CA ASP A 278 -13.88 19.22 -13.70
C ASP A 278 -13.84 17.98 -12.80
N VAL A 279 -14.10 18.17 -11.50
CA VAL A 279 -14.24 17.07 -10.54
C VAL A 279 -15.67 16.56 -10.58
N THR A 280 -15.92 15.48 -11.33
CA THR A 280 -17.25 14.89 -11.55
C THR A 280 -17.73 14.01 -10.39
N GLY A 281 -19.02 13.62 -10.39
CA GLY A 281 -19.56 12.62 -9.46
C GLY A 281 -18.84 11.27 -9.57
N ALA A 282 -18.49 10.85 -10.79
CA ALA A 282 -17.75 9.62 -11.02
C ALA A 282 -16.32 9.66 -10.42
N HIS A 283 -15.64 10.82 -10.45
CA HIS A 283 -14.34 11.00 -9.79
C HIS A 283 -14.47 10.92 -8.26
N LEU A 284 -15.56 11.48 -7.69
CA LEU A 284 -15.86 11.38 -6.26
C LEU A 284 -16.12 9.92 -5.85
N GLU A 285 -16.99 9.22 -6.59
CA GLU A 285 -17.35 7.83 -6.35
C GLU A 285 -16.11 6.93 -6.34
N ARG A 286 -15.36 6.91 -7.45
CA ARG A 286 -14.17 6.06 -7.60
C ARG A 286 -13.06 6.44 -6.63
N GLY A 287 -12.79 7.73 -6.47
CA GLY A 287 -11.74 8.21 -5.57
C GLY A 287 -12.01 7.84 -4.12
N LEU A 288 -13.23 8.00 -3.64
CA LEU A 288 -13.63 7.61 -2.28
C LEU A 288 -13.53 6.09 -2.08
N ARG A 289 -14.01 5.30 -3.03
CA ARG A 289 -14.00 3.85 -2.95
C ARG A 289 -12.59 3.25 -3.04
N ASN A 290 -11.65 3.94 -3.70
CA ASN A 290 -10.23 3.55 -3.78
C ASN A 290 -9.35 4.21 -2.70
N ALA A 291 -9.92 4.95 -1.76
CA ALA A 291 -9.20 5.60 -0.68
C ALA A 291 -8.84 4.63 0.45
N HIS A 292 -7.95 3.68 0.17
CA HIS A 292 -7.41 2.78 1.19
C HIS A 292 -6.42 3.54 2.10
N TRP A 293 -6.60 3.39 3.42
CA TRP A 293 -5.75 4.01 4.43
C TRP A 293 -5.48 3.01 5.57
N PRO A 294 -4.29 2.41 5.62
CA PRO A 294 -3.96 1.37 6.59
C PRO A 294 -4.17 1.79 8.05
N GLY A 295 -4.62 0.85 8.87
CA GLY A 295 -4.80 1.06 10.31
C GLY A 295 -6.02 1.90 10.68
N ARG A 296 -7.02 2.01 9.80
CA ARG A 296 -8.31 2.66 10.06
C ARG A 296 -9.42 1.65 9.86
N LEU A 297 -9.75 0.93 10.93
CA LEU A 297 -10.70 -0.19 10.97
C LEU A 297 -10.51 -1.17 9.79
N GLU A 298 -9.29 -1.66 9.69
CA GLU A 298 -8.84 -2.53 8.60
C GLU A 298 -9.20 -3.98 8.95
N VAL A 299 -10.07 -4.61 8.17
CA VAL A 299 -10.47 -6.02 8.35
C VAL A 299 -9.42 -6.90 7.70
N MET A 300 -8.69 -7.69 8.49
CA MET A 300 -7.59 -8.55 8.06
C MET A 300 -7.97 -10.02 7.95
N GLY A 301 -9.05 -10.44 8.60
CA GLY A 301 -9.58 -11.79 8.59
C GLY A 301 -11.07 -11.79 8.91
N ARG A 302 -11.79 -12.82 8.50
CA ARG A 302 -13.23 -12.94 8.71
C ARG A 302 -13.61 -14.06 9.69
N GLU A 303 -12.78 -15.08 9.82
CA GLU A 303 -12.99 -16.26 10.66
C GLU A 303 -11.66 -16.69 11.30
N PRO A 304 -11.34 -16.19 12.52
CA PRO A 304 -12.04 -15.17 13.30
C PRO A 304 -12.05 -13.79 12.61
N LEU A 305 -13.00 -12.94 13.03
CA LEU A 305 -12.97 -11.55 12.58
C LEU A 305 -11.70 -10.87 13.13
N VAL A 306 -10.80 -10.38 12.28
CA VAL A 306 -9.61 -9.67 12.72
C VAL A 306 -9.65 -8.22 12.25
N VAL A 307 -9.56 -7.28 13.18
CA VAL A 307 -9.66 -5.85 12.90
C VAL A 307 -8.44 -5.11 13.46
N LEU A 308 -7.84 -4.26 12.64
CA LEU A 308 -6.79 -3.34 13.06
C LEU A 308 -7.32 -1.90 13.04
N ASP A 309 -7.27 -1.21 14.19
CA ASP A 309 -7.67 0.19 14.29
C ASP A 309 -6.76 0.98 15.23
N SER A 310 -6.33 2.14 14.80
CA SER A 310 -5.41 3.00 15.55
C SER A 310 -6.07 3.95 16.54
N ALA A 311 -7.22 3.60 17.10
CA ALA A 311 -7.86 4.34 18.18
C ALA A 311 -6.87 4.50 19.35
N HIS A 312 -6.66 5.74 19.79
CA HIS A 312 -5.63 6.09 20.79
C HIS A 312 -6.07 7.16 21.79
N ASN A 313 -7.34 7.48 21.82
CA ASN A 313 -7.99 8.34 22.81
C ASN A 313 -9.43 7.84 23.05
N PRO A 314 -10.11 8.26 24.15
CA PRO A 314 -11.46 7.76 24.45
C PRO A 314 -12.46 7.95 23.32
N GLY A 315 -12.52 9.12 22.70
CA GLY A 315 -13.46 9.38 21.61
C GLY A 315 -13.22 8.55 20.34
N SER A 316 -11.96 8.18 20.03
CA SER A 316 -11.67 7.25 18.93
C SER A 316 -12.00 5.79 19.30
N ALA A 317 -11.84 5.42 20.56
CA ALA A 317 -12.22 4.10 21.08
C ALA A 317 -13.75 3.91 21.05
N GLU A 318 -14.53 4.97 21.40
CA GLU A 318 -16.01 4.96 21.27
C GLU A 318 -16.45 4.71 19.82
N ARG A 319 -15.85 5.41 18.84
CA ARG A 319 -16.17 5.24 17.41
C ARG A 319 -15.79 3.84 16.88
N LEU A 320 -14.66 3.28 17.34
CA LEU A 320 -14.29 1.90 17.04
C LEU A 320 -15.36 0.95 17.57
N THR A 321 -15.79 1.13 18.84
CA THR A 321 -16.84 0.35 19.49
C THR A 321 -18.16 0.40 18.73
N GLU A 322 -18.64 1.59 18.37
CA GLU A 322 -19.84 1.78 17.55
C GLU A 322 -19.76 1.04 16.22
N THR A 323 -18.58 1.05 15.57
CA THR A 323 -18.41 0.38 14.28
C THR A 323 -18.37 -1.14 14.45
N LEU A 324 -17.74 -1.65 15.53
CA LEU A 324 -17.70 -3.08 15.86
C LEU A 324 -19.10 -3.67 16.09
N GLU A 325 -20.08 -2.89 16.58
CA GLU A 325 -21.48 -3.32 16.73
C GLU A 325 -22.14 -3.72 15.39
N SER A 326 -21.58 -3.29 14.26
CA SER A 326 -22.05 -3.70 12.92
C SER A 326 -21.59 -5.09 12.49
N PHE A 327 -20.69 -5.73 13.26
CA PHE A 327 -20.20 -7.07 13.00
C PHE A 327 -20.85 -8.07 13.97
N GLU A 328 -21.05 -9.29 13.48
CA GLU A 328 -21.49 -10.41 14.32
C GLU A 328 -20.24 -11.17 14.78
N TYR A 329 -20.11 -11.38 16.09
CA TYR A 329 -19.06 -12.21 16.70
C TYR A 329 -19.56 -12.72 18.07
N ASP A 330 -19.00 -13.84 18.52
CA ASP A 330 -19.34 -14.47 19.79
C ASP A 330 -18.58 -13.80 20.94
N ASP A 331 -17.26 -13.92 20.98
CA ASP A 331 -16.39 -13.35 22.01
C ASP A 331 -15.40 -12.34 21.41
N LEU A 332 -15.01 -11.35 22.23
CA LEU A 332 -14.05 -10.30 21.84
C LEU A 332 -12.71 -10.51 22.51
N HIS A 333 -11.66 -10.56 21.72
CA HIS A 333 -10.25 -10.57 22.12
C HIS A 333 -9.62 -9.22 21.73
N LEU A 334 -9.13 -8.44 22.72
CA LEU A 334 -8.48 -7.16 22.46
C LEU A 334 -6.95 -7.28 22.61
N VAL A 335 -6.21 -6.85 21.60
CA VAL A 335 -4.75 -6.65 21.68
C VAL A 335 -4.51 -5.16 21.80
N VAL A 336 -3.96 -4.70 22.92
CA VAL A 336 -3.84 -3.26 23.24
C VAL A 336 -2.41 -2.86 23.58
N GLY A 337 -1.88 -1.92 22.78
CA GLY A 337 -0.62 -1.25 23.04
C GLY A 337 -0.75 0.26 22.86
N ALA A 338 -0.32 1.07 23.80
CA ALA A 338 -0.55 2.53 23.81
C ALA A 338 0.69 3.33 24.18
N MET A 339 0.66 4.63 23.88
CA MET A 339 1.69 5.59 24.29
C MET A 339 1.45 6.05 25.74
N ALA A 340 2.51 6.21 26.53
CA ALA A 340 2.45 6.55 27.96
C ALA A 340 1.66 7.83 28.31
N ALA A 341 1.63 8.82 27.41
CA ALA A 341 0.94 10.08 27.63
C ALA A 341 -0.58 10.06 27.34
N LYS A 342 -1.18 8.88 27.06
CA LYS A 342 -2.61 8.76 26.69
C LYS A 342 -3.48 8.44 27.90
N ASP A 343 -4.77 8.73 27.78
CA ASP A 343 -5.77 8.36 28.80
C ASP A 343 -6.19 6.88 28.65
N HIS A 344 -5.41 5.99 29.25
CA HIS A 344 -5.63 4.55 29.19
C HIS A 344 -6.92 4.13 29.88
N ALA A 345 -7.27 4.78 31.00
CA ALA A 345 -8.49 4.45 31.75
C ALA A 345 -9.75 4.86 30.97
N GLY A 346 -9.72 6.04 30.34
CA GLY A 346 -10.79 6.50 29.45
C GLY A 346 -10.96 5.62 28.24
N MET A 347 -9.87 5.20 27.60
CA MET A 347 -9.90 4.25 26.47
C MET A 347 -10.46 2.89 26.89
N ALA A 348 -9.97 2.31 27.99
CA ALA A 348 -10.48 1.04 28.52
C ALA A 348 -11.97 1.12 28.91
N ALA A 349 -12.45 2.29 29.28
CA ALA A 349 -13.88 2.52 29.57
C ALA A 349 -14.75 2.56 28.31
N ALA A 350 -14.19 3.02 27.21
CA ALA A 350 -14.88 3.16 25.93
C ALA A 350 -14.97 1.85 25.12
N PHE A 351 -14.06 0.90 25.33
CA PHE A 351 -14.12 -0.40 24.66
C PHE A 351 -15.22 -1.29 25.22
N PRO A 352 -15.79 -2.21 24.41
CA PRO A 352 -16.71 -3.22 24.89
C PRO A 352 -16.01 -4.15 25.90
N ARG A 353 -16.82 -4.85 26.72
CA ARG A 353 -16.25 -5.88 27.60
C ARG A 353 -15.71 -7.02 26.75
N ALA A 354 -14.41 -7.28 26.86
CA ALA A 354 -13.75 -8.37 26.16
C ALA A 354 -13.67 -9.64 27.00
N GLU A 355 -13.70 -10.79 26.36
CA GLU A 355 -13.40 -12.08 27.03
C GLU A 355 -11.93 -12.09 27.46
N ARG A 356 -11.02 -11.65 26.57
CA ARG A 356 -9.59 -11.53 26.87
C ARG A 356 -9.01 -10.20 26.38
N VAL A 357 -8.11 -9.65 27.17
CA VAL A 357 -7.31 -8.47 26.79
C VAL A 357 -5.83 -8.84 26.87
N TYR A 358 -5.13 -8.71 25.74
CA TYR A 358 -3.68 -8.91 25.66
C TYR A 358 -3.05 -7.53 25.64
N THR A 359 -2.42 -7.16 26.76
CA THR A 359 -1.70 -5.89 26.84
C THR A 359 -0.27 -6.10 26.40
N CYS A 360 0.22 -5.21 25.53
CA CYS A 360 1.55 -5.33 24.93
C CYS A 360 2.24 -3.98 24.84
N ARG A 361 3.55 -4.02 24.59
CA ARG A 361 4.37 -2.82 24.40
C ARG A 361 4.85 -2.73 22.95
N PRO A 362 4.39 -1.75 22.16
CA PRO A 362 5.00 -1.50 20.86
C PRO A 362 6.46 -1.07 20.99
N GLY A 363 7.27 -1.34 19.96
CA GLY A 363 8.73 -1.16 19.95
C GLY A 363 9.21 0.29 19.98
N MET A 364 8.62 1.13 20.82
CA MET A 364 8.95 2.55 20.97
C MET A 364 9.29 2.93 22.41
N ASP A 365 10.26 3.85 22.57
CA ASP A 365 10.67 4.34 23.90
C ASP A 365 9.53 4.99 24.68
N ARG A 366 8.61 5.69 23.99
CA ARG A 366 7.45 6.38 24.58
C ARG A 366 6.24 5.49 24.80
N ALA A 367 6.33 4.20 24.47
CA ALA A 367 5.26 3.26 24.69
C ALA A 367 5.06 2.95 26.17
N GLU A 368 3.81 2.81 26.60
CA GLU A 368 3.46 2.35 27.92
C GLU A 368 3.82 0.87 28.10
N THR A 369 4.08 0.46 29.34
CA THR A 369 4.34 -0.92 29.68
C THR A 369 3.06 -1.76 29.64
N ALA A 370 3.18 -3.04 29.27
CA ALA A 370 2.06 -3.97 29.28
C ALA A 370 1.35 -4.03 30.63
N SER A 371 2.13 -4.06 31.73
CA SER A 371 1.62 -4.11 33.10
C SER A 371 0.83 -2.84 33.50
N ALA A 372 1.27 -1.66 33.10
CA ALA A 372 0.53 -0.42 33.36
C ALA A 372 -0.80 -0.37 32.59
N LEU A 373 -0.80 -0.83 31.35
CA LEU A 373 -2.03 -0.98 30.56
C LEU A 373 -2.97 -2.02 31.17
N ALA A 374 -2.45 -3.16 31.65
CA ALA A 374 -3.25 -4.23 32.27
C ALA A 374 -4.11 -3.71 33.43
N VAL A 375 -3.56 -2.84 34.26
CA VAL A 375 -4.30 -2.20 35.37
C VAL A 375 -5.55 -1.46 34.89
N SER A 376 -5.49 -0.81 33.72
CA SER A 376 -6.64 -0.06 33.16
C SER A 376 -7.79 -0.97 32.72
N PHE A 377 -7.51 -2.24 32.44
CA PHE A 377 -8.49 -3.26 32.00
C PHE A 377 -8.95 -4.19 33.14
N GLU A 378 -8.42 -4.05 34.36
CA GLU A 378 -8.88 -4.82 35.52
C GLU A 378 -10.38 -4.62 35.77
N GLY A 379 -11.13 -5.74 35.85
CA GLY A 379 -12.58 -5.75 36.03
C GLY A 379 -13.40 -5.39 34.78
N ARG A 380 -12.75 -5.12 33.65
CA ARG A 380 -13.40 -4.82 32.37
C ARG A 380 -13.27 -5.97 31.36
N ALA A 381 -12.39 -6.92 31.59
CA ALA A 381 -12.21 -8.13 30.81
C ALA A 381 -12.50 -9.37 31.63
N GLY A 382 -12.75 -10.49 30.95
CA GLY A 382 -12.79 -11.82 31.57
C GLY A 382 -11.41 -12.21 32.09
N THR A 383 -10.39 -12.03 31.24
CA THR A 383 -8.98 -12.27 31.57
C THR A 383 -8.11 -11.16 30.97
N VAL A 384 -7.09 -10.71 31.70
CA VAL A 384 -6.06 -9.79 31.19
C VAL A 384 -4.73 -10.54 31.16
N ILE A 385 -4.05 -10.52 30.01
CA ILE A 385 -2.81 -11.25 29.75
C ILE A 385 -1.75 -10.19 29.37
N GLU A 386 -0.65 -10.17 30.08
CA GLU A 386 0.50 -9.33 29.77
C GLU A 386 1.43 -10.06 28.81
N THR A 387 1.82 -9.41 27.72
CA THR A 387 2.74 -9.95 26.72
C THR A 387 3.90 -8.99 26.47
N ASP A 388 5.02 -9.51 25.97
CA ASP A 388 6.23 -8.71 25.81
C ASP A 388 6.13 -7.73 24.62
N ASP A 389 5.47 -8.13 23.52
CA ASP A 389 5.40 -7.40 22.27
C ASP A 389 4.08 -7.60 21.54
N VAL A 390 3.84 -6.79 20.49
CA VAL A 390 2.59 -6.79 19.72
C VAL A 390 2.40 -8.08 18.92
N GLY A 391 3.48 -8.60 18.31
CA GLY A 391 3.42 -9.82 17.50
C GLY A 391 3.01 -11.03 18.32
N GLY A 392 3.65 -11.23 19.48
CA GLY A 392 3.30 -12.30 20.43
C GLY A 392 1.88 -12.16 20.97
N ALA A 393 1.47 -10.92 21.33
CA ALA A 393 0.11 -10.65 21.78
C ALA A 393 -0.96 -11.02 20.71
N LEU A 394 -0.67 -10.71 19.45
CA LEU A 394 -1.57 -11.05 18.34
C LEU A 394 -1.59 -12.55 18.07
N ASP A 395 -0.43 -13.23 18.10
CA ASP A 395 -0.36 -14.68 17.90
C ASP A 395 -1.14 -15.40 19.01
N ASP A 396 -0.95 -15.03 20.28
CA ASP A 396 -1.69 -15.59 21.40
C ASP A 396 -3.20 -15.34 21.28
N ALA A 397 -3.60 -14.13 20.85
CA ALA A 397 -5.01 -13.80 20.67
C ALA A 397 -5.67 -14.60 19.53
N LEU A 398 -4.93 -14.83 18.44
CA LEU A 398 -5.42 -15.64 17.30
C LEU A 398 -5.48 -17.14 17.64
N ASP A 399 -4.52 -17.66 18.43
CA ASP A 399 -4.51 -19.05 18.88
C ASP A 399 -5.65 -19.35 19.88
N ASP A 400 -6.04 -18.35 20.67
CA ASP A 400 -7.11 -18.47 21.64
C ASP A 400 -8.51 -18.22 21.06
N ALA A 401 -8.61 -17.56 19.91
CA ALA A 401 -9.88 -17.22 19.27
C ALA A 401 -10.44 -18.40 18.46
N SER A 402 -11.76 -18.58 18.55
CA SER A 402 -12.52 -19.48 17.70
C SER A 402 -12.97 -18.76 16.41
N ALA A 403 -13.39 -19.51 15.39
CA ALA A 403 -13.84 -18.92 14.11
C ALA A 403 -14.98 -17.89 14.25
N GLY A 404 -15.82 -18.01 15.28
CA GLY A 404 -16.91 -17.06 15.57
C GLY A 404 -16.52 -15.82 16.36
N ASP A 405 -15.24 -15.72 16.80
CA ASP A 405 -14.79 -14.65 17.68
C ASP A 405 -14.26 -13.45 16.88
N ALA A 406 -14.03 -12.34 17.58
CA ALA A 406 -13.35 -11.17 17.05
C ALA A 406 -12.02 -10.90 17.76
N VAL A 407 -10.96 -10.66 17.00
CA VAL A 407 -9.67 -10.17 17.49
C VAL A 407 -9.47 -8.73 17.00
N VAL A 408 -9.34 -7.79 17.93
CA VAL A 408 -9.19 -6.37 17.62
C VAL A 408 -7.85 -5.86 18.16
N VAL A 409 -7.00 -5.36 17.28
CA VAL A 409 -5.73 -4.73 17.64
C VAL A 409 -5.87 -3.22 17.63
N THR A 410 -5.54 -2.57 18.74
CA THR A 410 -5.79 -1.13 18.90
C THR A 410 -4.86 -0.47 19.95
N GLY A 411 -5.10 0.82 20.22
CA GLY A 411 -4.44 1.61 21.27
C GLY A 411 -3.38 2.57 20.74
N SER A 412 -2.78 2.32 19.59
CA SER A 412 -1.92 3.27 18.89
C SER A 412 -1.68 2.86 17.44
N LEU A 413 -1.32 3.85 16.60
CA LEU A 413 -0.92 3.57 15.22
C LEU A 413 0.30 2.62 15.16
N PHE A 414 1.21 2.72 16.12
CA PHE A 414 2.41 1.90 16.17
C PHE A 414 2.11 0.43 16.51
N THR A 415 1.16 0.18 17.41
CA THR A 415 0.65 -1.16 17.70
C THR A 415 0.05 -1.79 16.45
N VAL A 416 -0.76 -1.01 15.73
CA VAL A 416 -1.39 -1.44 14.46
C VAL A 416 -0.33 -1.71 13.38
N ALA A 417 0.67 -0.83 13.24
CA ALA A 417 1.76 -1.01 12.29
C ALA A 417 2.50 -2.34 12.51
N GLU A 418 2.88 -2.62 13.77
CA GLU A 418 3.55 -3.87 14.12
C GLU A 418 2.68 -5.11 13.87
N ALA A 419 1.41 -5.07 14.26
CA ALA A 419 0.46 -6.14 14.03
C ALA A 419 0.21 -6.39 12.53
N ARG A 420 0.06 -5.31 11.74
CA ARG A 420 -0.23 -5.35 10.31
C ARG A 420 0.83 -6.09 9.50
N ARG A 421 2.09 -6.08 9.96
CA ARG A 421 3.21 -6.80 9.33
C ARG A 421 2.99 -8.30 9.21
N ARG A 422 2.07 -8.89 10.02
CA ARG A 422 1.66 -10.29 9.86
C ARG A 422 1.11 -10.57 8.47
N TRP A 423 0.38 -9.62 7.88
CA TRP A 423 -0.29 -9.76 6.58
C TRP A 423 0.47 -9.10 5.43
N THR A 424 1.02 -7.92 5.65
CA THR A 424 1.79 -7.21 4.60
C THR A 424 3.14 -7.86 4.35
N ARG A 425 3.56 -8.75 5.24
CA ARG A 425 4.79 -9.53 5.23
C ARG A 425 5.98 -8.68 4.75
N THR A 426 6.94 -8.51 5.59
CA THR A 426 8.31 -8.21 5.17
C THR A 426 9.08 -9.52 5.12
N PRO A 427 8.83 -10.38 4.12
CA PRO A 427 9.50 -11.65 4.05
C PRO A 427 10.96 -11.41 3.72
N VAL A 428 11.73 -12.44 3.83
CA VAL A 428 13.02 -12.56 3.21
C VAL A 428 12.90 -12.18 1.72
N ARG A 429 13.37 -10.99 1.35
CA ARG A 429 13.10 -10.41 0.02
C ARG A 429 14.07 -10.82 -1.06
N LYS A 430 15.33 -11.11 -0.70
CA LYS A 430 16.37 -11.44 -1.68
C LYS A 430 17.09 -12.72 -1.32
N ARG A 431 17.17 -13.62 -2.29
CA ARG A 431 18.01 -14.81 -2.25
C ARG A 431 19.15 -14.62 -3.24
N VAL A 432 20.37 -14.63 -2.77
CA VAL A 432 21.56 -14.30 -3.56
C VAL A 432 22.33 -15.58 -3.89
N PRO A 433 22.52 -15.89 -5.17
CA PRO A 433 23.20 -17.11 -5.60
C PRO A 433 24.73 -17.01 -5.63
N ASP A 434 25.31 -15.82 -5.80
CA ASP A 434 26.72 -15.59 -6.07
C ASP A 434 27.27 -14.29 -5.42
N VAL A 435 28.58 -14.09 -5.48
CA VAL A 435 29.27 -12.96 -4.84
C VAL A 435 28.93 -11.61 -5.49
N GLU A 436 28.72 -11.57 -6.80
CA GLU A 436 28.40 -10.32 -7.51
C GLU A 436 27.03 -9.80 -7.07
N THR A 437 26.05 -10.69 -7.11
CA THR A 437 24.69 -10.39 -6.60
C THR A 437 24.72 -10.06 -5.11
N ALA A 438 25.56 -10.76 -4.31
CA ALA A 438 25.73 -10.45 -2.89
C ALA A 438 26.23 -9.02 -2.67
N SER A 439 27.21 -8.58 -3.46
CA SER A 439 27.75 -7.21 -3.36
C SER A 439 26.70 -6.16 -3.68
N ALA A 440 25.91 -6.38 -4.74
CA ALA A 440 24.81 -5.49 -5.09
C ALA A 440 23.74 -5.43 -3.98
N VAL A 441 23.32 -6.59 -3.43
CA VAL A 441 22.32 -6.64 -2.35
C VAL A 441 22.82 -5.94 -1.08
N LEU A 442 24.11 -6.11 -0.74
CA LEU A 442 24.71 -5.45 0.42
C LEU A 442 24.74 -3.92 0.24
N ALA A 443 25.08 -3.45 -0.96
CA ALA A 443 25.07 -2.04 -1.29
C ALA A 443 23.64 -1.46 -1.25
N ASP A 444 22.65 -2.16 -1.83
CA ASP A 444 21.23 -1.77 -1.80
C ASP A 444 20.67 -1.71 -0.37
N ALA A 445 21.20 -2.55 0.53
CA ALA A 445 20.84 -2.57 1.95
C ALA A 445 21.56 -1.49 2.77
N ASP A 446 22.19 -0.51 2.13
CA ASP A 446 22.96 0.56 2.78
C ASP A 446 24.06 0.04 3.74
N VAL A 447 24.62 -1.15 3.47
CA VAL A 447 25.77 -1.67 4.23
C VAL A 447 27.00 -0.82 3.91
N PRO A 448 27.78 -0.39 4.92
CA PRO A 448 28.98 0.42 4.68
C PRO A 448 29.94 -0.23 3.67
N GLU A 449 30.42 0.55 2.70
CA GLU A 449 31.27 0.07 1.59
C GLU A 449 32.47 -0.78 2.07
N VAL A 450 33.04 -0.42 3.20
CA VAL A 450 34.14 -1.15 3.85
C VAL A 450 33.77 -2.61 4.23
N ASP A 451 32.50 -2.90 4.44
CA ASP A 451 32.03 -4.23 4.82
C ASP A 451 31.51 -5.04 3.62
N VAL A 452 31.09 -4.38 2.54
CA VAL A 452 30.49 -5.03 1.36
C VAL A 452 31.42 -6.08 0.76
N GLU A 453 32.68 -5.70 0.46
CA GLU A 453 33.66 -6.59 -0.17
C GLU A 453 33.99 -7.82 0.71
N ARG A 454 34.14 -7.59 2.01
CA ARG A 454 34.41 -8.63 2.98
C ARG A 454 33.25 -9.62 3.09
N LEU A 455 32.04 -9.13 3.29
CA LEU A 455 30.84 -9.98 3.46
C LEU A 455 30.49 -10.74 2.18
N ALA A 456 30.64 -10.12 1.01
CA ALA A 456 30.42 -10.78 -0.26
C ALA A 456 31.44 -11.90 -0.54
N SER A 457 32.67 -11.76 -0.06
CA SER A 457 33.76 -12.73 -0.27
C SER A 457 33.76 -13.91 0.69
N GLU A 458 33.03 -13.86 1.80
CA GLU A 458 32.97 -14.91 2.83
C GLU A 458 32.28 -16.21 2.37
N GLY A 459 31.91 -16.35 1.10
CA GLY A 459 31.62 -17.63 0.46
C GLY A 459 30.23 -17.82 -0.10
N VAL A 460 30.05 -18.93 -0.82
CA VAL A 460 28.80 -19.32 -1.45
C VAL A 460 27.81 -19.85 -0.42
N HIS A 461 27.32 -18.97 0.42
CA HIS A 461 26.26 -19.24 1.37
C HIS A 461 24.92 -18.73 0.84
N ARG A 462 23.84 -18.97 1.53
CA ARG A 462 22.61 -18.26 1.29
C ARG A 462 22.71 -16.87 1.91
N THR A 463 22.34 -15.86 1.14
CA THR A 463 22.22 -14.48 1.63
C THR A 463 20.79 -14.07 1.50
N LEU A 464 20.22 -13.59 2.59
CA LEU A 464 18.82 -13.19 2.70
C LEU A 464 18.78 -11.74 3.17
N ARG A 465 17.99 -10.89 2.50
CA ARG A 465 17.67 -9.56 2.99
C ARG A 465 16.32 -9.64 3.72
N VAL A 466 16.29 -9.18 4.95
CA VAL A 466 15.08 -9.12 5.77
C VAL A 466 14.87 -7.70 6.25
N ARG A 467 13.62 -7.30 6.48
CA ARG A 467 13.28 -6.05 7.15
C ARG A 467 12.81 -6.36 8.56
N VAL A 468 13.36 -5.65 9.54
CA VAL A 468 13.00 -5.78 10.96
C VAL A 468 12.85 -4.39 11.58
N GLU A 469 12.10 -4.31 12.66
CA GLU A 469 12.03 -3.09 13.45
C GLU A 469 13.40 -2.71 14.01
N GLY A 470 13.74 -1.41 13.98
CA GLY A 470 15.02 -0.92 14.48
C GLY A 470 15.34 -1.39 15.89
N GLY A 471 14.34 -1.39 16.77
CA GLY A 471 14.48 -1.90 18.16
C GLY A 471 14.78 -3.40 18.27
N ARG A 472 14.53 -4.19 17.21
CA ARG A 472 14.78 -5.64 17.17
C ARG A 472 16.05 -6.03 16.39
N ALA A 473 16.63 -5.10 15.64
CA ALA A 473 17.81 -5.35 14.81
C ALA A 473 19.02 -5.84 15.63
N GLU A 474 19.25 -5.27 16.82
CA GLU A 474 20.32 -5.73 17.74
C GLU A 474 20.06 -7.13 18.28
N THR A 475 18.82 -7.49 18.58
CA THR A 475 18.46 -8.84 19.01
C THR A 475 18.69 -9.83 17.87
N LEU A 476 18.21 -9.52 16.65
CA LEU A 476 18.47 -10.33 15.46
C LEU A 476 19.97 -10.55 15.23
N ARG A 477 20.76 -9.49 15.35
CA ARG A 477 22.20 -9.54 15.17
C ARG A 477 22.87 -10.45 16.21
N ALA A 478 22.46 -10.37 17.48
CA ALA A 478 22.98 -11.21 18.54
C ALA A 478 22.63 -12.69 18.33
N GLU A 479 21.38 -13.00 17.94
CA GLU A 479 20.93 -14.37 17.68
C GLU A 479 21.60 -14.94 16.41
N ALA A 480 21.76 -14.15 15.37
CA ALA A 480 22.48 -14.53 14.16
C ALA A 480 23.95 -14.88 14.45
N LEU A 481 24.64 -14.03 15.19
CA LEU A 481 26.02 -14.30 15.60
C LEU A 481 26.12 -15.61 16.40
N GLY A 482 25.20 -15.85 17.33
CA GLY A 482 25.13 -17.08 18.12
C GLY A 482 24.83 -18.33 17.28
N ALA A 483 24.24 -18.18 16.10
CA ALA A 483 23.95 -19.24 15.15
C ALA A 483 25.06 -19.45 14.09
N GLY A 484 26.09 -18.61 14.06
CA GLY A 484 27.13 -18.64 13.02
C GLY A 484 26.66 -18.05 11.69
N VAL A 485 25.65 -17.18 11.74
CA VAL A 485 25.13 -16.40 10.61
C VAL A 485 25.65 -14.97 10.73
N THR A 486 26.24 -14.46 9.68
CA THR A 486 26.64 -13.05 9.62
C THR A 486 25.39 -12.19 9.46
N CYS A 487 25.30 -11.09 10.20
CA CYS A 487 24.21 -10.13 10.11
C CYS A 487 24.80 -8.72 9.92
N ALA A 488 24.52 -8.12 8.79
CA ALA A 488 24.79 -6.71 8.51
C ALA A 488 23.45 -5.95 8.51
N THR A 489 23.39 -4.85 9.24
CA THR A 489 22.20 -3.97 9.29
C THR A 489 22.48 -2.69 8.50
N SER A 490 21.44 -2.10 7.92
CA SER A 490 21.52 -0.75 7.37
C SER A 490 22.02 0.17 8.46
N GLY A 491 22.83 1.07 8.40
CA GLY A 491 23.28 1.88 9.53
C GLY A 491 22.29 2.99 9.93
N VAL A 492 21.02 2.84 9.60
CA VAL A 492 19.95 3.73 10.06
C VAL A 492 19.75 3.50 11.57
N GLU A 493 20.09 4.50 12.37
CA GLU A 493 19.93 4.47 13.84
C GLU A 493 18.49 4.85 14.20
N SER A 494 17.55 3.91 13.99
CA SER A 494 16.19 4.09 14.45
C SER A 494 15.98 3.36 15.78
N THR A 495 15.58 4.09 16.82
CA THR A 495 15.08 3.54 18.09
C THR A 495 13.57 3.35 18.06
N THR A 496 12.97 3.59 16.88
CA THR A 496 11.54 3.56 16.63
C THR A 496 11.12 2.23 16.01
N HIS A 497 9.83 2.08 15.75
CA HIS A 497 9.24 0.96 15.01
C HIS A 497 9.55 0.98 13.50
N ASP A 498 10.34 1.96 13.00
CA ASP A 498 10.75 2.00 11.60
C ASP A 498 11.47 0.72 11.21
N LEU A 499 11.18 0.22 10.02
CA LEU A 499 11.85 -0.95 9.49
C LEU A 499 13.26 -0.60 9.02
N VAL A 500 14.20 -1.43 9.43
CA VAL A 500 15.60 -1.37 8.96
C VAL A 500 15.93 -2.64 8.20
N ASP A 501 16.74 -2.50 7.17
CA ASP A 501 17.21 -3.65 6.42
C ASP A 501 18.30 -4.38 7.20
N ALA A 502 18.21 -5.70 7.23
CA ALA A 502 19.26 -6.57 7.70
C ALA A 502 19.58 -7.63 6.64
N VAL A 503 20.86 -7.81 6.35
CA VAL A 503 21.35 -8.84 5.43
C VAL A 503 21.95 -9.96 6.25
N LEU A 504 21.36 -11.13 6.13
CA LEU A 504 21.78 -12.35 6.81
C LEU A 504 22.55 -13.23 5.82
N SER A 505 23.76 -13.67 6.15
CA SER A 505 24.56 -14.54 5.31
C SER A 505 25.13 -15.70 6.11
N GLY A 506 24.94 -16.91 5.61
CA GLY A 506 25.39 -18.13 6.31
C GLY A 506 25.07 -19.41 5.56
N THR A 507 25.46 -20.53 6.14
CA THR A 507 25.10 -21.86 5.65
C THR A 507 23.63 -22.19 5.96
N LEU A 508 23.04 -23.15 5.24
CA LEU A 508 21.68 -23.63 5.54
C LEU A 508 21.53 -24.07 7.00
N ASP A 509 22.51 -24.80 7.52
CA ASP A 509 22.55 -25.22 8.93
C ASP A 509 22.65 -24.03 9.92
N GLY A 510 23.40 -22.99 9.53
CA GLY A 510 23.47 -21.75 10.29
C GLY A 510 22.11 -21.04 10.36
N PHE A 511 21.39 -21.00 9.27
CA PHE A 511 20.06 -20.41 9.21
C PHE A 511 19.03 -21.23 9.99
N GLU A 512 19.07 -22.55 9.96
CA GLU A 512 18.19 -23.40 10.76
C GLU A 512 18.41 -23.19 12.27
N ARG A 513 19.69 -23.10 12.68
CA ARG A 513 20.02 -22.73 14.07
C ARG A 513 19.51 -21.33 14.40
N LEU A 514 19.62 -20.37 13.47
CA LEU A 514 19.08 -19.02 13.66
C LEU A 514 17.56 -19.06 13.84
N ALA A 515 16.84 -19.73 12.97
CA ALA A 515 15.38 -19.85 13.04
C ALA A 515 14.94 -20.44 14.40
N THR A 516 15.60 -21.53 14.86
CA THR A 516 15.32 -22.14 16.16
C THR A 516 15.58 -21.17 17.33
N ARG A 517 16.63 -20.35 17.26
CA ARG A 517 16.94 -19.33 18.25
C ARG A 517 15.94 -18.19 18.28
N LEU A 518 15.48 -17.75 17.09
CA LEU A 518 14.47 -16.70 16.95
C LEU A 518 13.12 -17.14 17.52
N GLU A 519 12.72 -18.41 17.34
CA GLU A 519 11.52 -18.98 17.98
C GLU A 519 11.60 -18.92 19.52
N GLY A 520 12.78 -19.20 20.08
CA GLY A 520 13.00 -19.17 21.52
C GLY A 520 13.19 -17.76 22.10
N SER A 521 13.41 -16.73 21.28
CA SER A 521 13.71 -15.38 21.74
C SER A 521 12.47 -14.58 22.17
N GLY A 522 11.27 -15.02 21.82
CA GLY A 522 10.03 -14.27 22.02
C GLY A 522 10.02 -12.98 21.16
N ARG A 523 10.11 -11.88 21.71
CA ARG A 523 10.36 -10.51 21.17
C ARG A 523 9.88 -10.22 19.73
N GLY A 524 8.82 -10.91 19.23
CA GLY A 524 8.25 -10.71 17.88
C GLY A 524 9.13 -11.17 16.71
N LEU A 525 10.14 -12.02 16.96
CA LEU A 525 11.00 -12.58 15.91
C LEU A 525 10.60 -14.00 15.47
N THR A 526 9.61 -14.60 16.13
CA THR A 526 9.13 -15.97 15.81
C THR A 526 8.64 -16.06 14.37
N ARG A 527 7.95 -15.02 13.89
CA ARG A 527 7.49 -14.96 12.49
C ARG A 527 8.64 -14.95 11.50
N LEU A 528 9.69 -14.16 11.80
CA LEU A 528 10.88 -14.12 10.96
C LEU A 528 11.55 -15.50 10.85
N ALA A 529 11.51 -16.32 11.92
CA ALA A 529 12.02 -17.69 11.87
C ALA A 529 11.31 -18.55 10.81
N THR A 530 9.98 -18.44 10.75
CA THR A 530 9.17 -19.11 9.74
C THR A 530 9.49 -18.62 8.32
N ASP A 531 9.61 -17.31 8.16
CA ASP A 531 9.90 -16.70 6.86
C ASP A 531 11.31 -17.05 6.37
N VAL A 532 12.30 -17.13 7.28
CA VAL A 532 13.66 -17.58 6.97
C VAL A 532 13.66 -19.03 6.48
N ARG A 533 12.96 -19.95 7.17
CA ARG A 533 12.86 -21.35 6.71
C ARG A 533 12.22 -21.45 5.34
N GLY A 534 11.11 -20.76 5.12
CA GLY A 534 10.42 -20.75 3.82
C GLY A 534 11.28 -20.25 2.67
N ALA A 535 12.14 -19.26 2.92
CA ALA A 535 13.06 -18.75 1.89
C ALA A 535 14.24 -19.69 1.58
N LEU A 536 14.63 -20.54 2.51
CA LEU A 536 15.74 -21.51 2.32
C LEU A 536 15.31 -22.76 1.57
N ASP A 537 14.08 -23.19 1.74
CA ASP A 537 13.47 -24.30 1.01
C ASP A 537 12.31 -23.81 0.15
N PRO A 538 12.56 -23.47 -1.13
CA PRO A 538 11.52 -23.00 -2.04
C PRO A 538 10.42 -24.03 -2.34
N GLY A 539 10.66 -25.32 -1.99
CA GLY A 539 9.68 -26.39 -2.07
C GLY A 539 8.82 -26.55 -0.83
N ALA A 540 9.30 -26.07 0.32
CA ALA A 540 8.55 -26.03 1.56
C ALA A 540 7.84 -24.68 1.68
N THR A 541 6.75 -24.50 0.97
CA THR A 541 5.80 -23.42 1.28
C THR A 541 5.30 -23.63 2.70
N THR A 542 5.55 -22.66 3.57
CA THR A 542 5.24 -22.67 5.01
C THR A 542 3.73 -22.66 5.32
N THR A 543 2.91 -22.55 4.31
CA THR A 543 1.47 -22.87 4.32
C THR A 543 1.22 -23.85 3.17
N PRO A 544 0.53 -24.99 3.39
CA PRO A 544 0.05 -25.79 2.27
C PRO A 544 -0.85 -24.86 1.43
N ARG A 545 -0.39 -24.47 0.24
CA ARG A 545 -1.29 -23.84 -0.73
C ARG A 545 -2.40 -24.85 -0.99
N GLU A 546 -3.66 -24.44 -0.87
CA GLU A 546 -4.73 -25.23 -1.45
C GLU A 546 -4.39 -25.43 -2.93
N ARG A 547 -4.40 -26.67 -3.38
CA ARG A 547 -4.20 -27.00 -4.79
C ARG A 547 -5.57 -27.02 -5.45
N HIS A 548 -5.72 -26.12 -6.42
CA HIS A 548 -6.96 -26.00 -7.20
C HIS A 548 -6.90 -26.78 -8.52
N GLY A 549 -5.72 -27.36 -8.85
CA GLY A 549 -5.49 -28.09 -10.10
C GLY A 549 -5.17 -27.18 -11.29
N TYR A 550 -4.68 -25.98 -11.01
CA TYR A 550 -4.29 -25.05 -12.07
C TYR A 550 -2.98 -25.48 -12.77
N PRO A 551 -2.83 -25.21 -14.09
CA PRO A 551 -1.66 -25.62 -14.85
C PRO A 551 -0.32 -25.13 -14.29
N TRP A 552 -0.29 -23.93 -13.69
CA TRP A 552 0.90 -23.32 -13.10
C TRP A 552 1.33 -23.93 -11.75
N GLU A 553 0.54 -24.83 -11.18
CA GLU A 553 0.92 -25.56 -9.96
C GLU A 553 1.93 -26.69 -10.23
N ASP A 554 2.00 -27.16 -11.47
CA ASP A 554 2.88 -28.27 -11.89
C ASP A 554 4.04 -27.82 -12.79
N GLY A 555 4.20 -26.49 -12.97
CA GLY A 555 5.29 -25.90 -13.74
C GLY A 555 4.90 -24.56 -14.38
N THR A 556 5.74 -24.01 -15.24
CA THR A 556 5.42 -22.77 -15.94
C THR A 556 4.35 -23.02 -17.01
N ALA A 557 3.19 -22.36 -16.85
CA ALA A 557 2.09 -22.39 -17.83
C ALA A 557 2.27 -21.33 -18.92
N VAL A 558 1.72 -21.58 -20.11
CA VAL A 558 1.72 -20.64 -21.23
C VAL A 558 0.32 -20.06 -21.42
N MET A 559 0.19 -18.74 -21.32
CA MET A 559 -1.01 -17.98 -21.59
C MET A 559 -0.90 -17.30 -22.95
N GLY A 560 -1.75 -17.71 -23.90
CA GLY A 560 -1.78 -17.20 -25.27
C GLY A 560 -2.70 -15.99 -25.41
N ILE A 561 -2.21 -14.90 -25.99
CA ILE A 561 -2.96 -13.65 -26.18
C ILE A 561 -3.89 -13.76 -27.41
N LEU A 562 -5.18 -13.57 -27.19
CA LEU A 562 -6.23 -13.52 -28.19
C LEU A 562 -6.93 -12.14 -28.19
N ASN A 563 -6.42 -11.19 -28.98
CA ASN A 563 -7.02 -9.88 -29.11
C ASN A 563 -8.23 -9.91 -30.05
N VAL A 564 -9.38 -9.45 -29.56
CA VAL A 564 -10.64 -9.31 -30.31
C VAL A 564 -10.91 -7.80 -30.51
N THR A 565 -9.99 -7.14 -31.24
CA THR A 565 -10.10 -5.70 -31.56
C THR A 565 -10.22 -5.49 -33.07
N PRO A 566 -10.88 -4.40 -33.54
CA PRO A 566 -11.09 -4.16 -34.97
C PRO A 566 -9.79 -4.15 -35.80
N ASP A 567 -8.66 -3.79 -35.18
CA ASP A 567 -7.35 -3.78 -35.84
C ASP A 567 -6.72 -5.16 -35.98
N SER A 568 -7.26 -6.18 -35.27
CA SER A 568 -6.71 -7.54 -35.25
C SER A 568 -7.18 -8.41 -36.38
N PHE A 569 -8.28 -8.01 -37.06
CA PHE A 569 -8.92 -8.77 -38.14
C PHE A 569 -9.18 -7.82 -39.32
N HIS A 570 -8.40 -7.95 -40.39
CA HIS A 570 -8.53 -7.18 -41.62
C HIS A 570 -9.57 -7.81 -42.55
N ASP A 571 -10.57 -7.04 -42.99
CA ASP A 571 -11.51 -7.33 -44.10
C ASP A 571 -12.71 -8.30 -43.87
N GLY A 572 -13.17 -8.59 -42.65
CA GLY A 572 -14.35 -9.43 -42.38
C GLY A 572 -15.50 -8.67 -41.66
N GLY A 573 -16.74 -9.14 -41.78
CA GLY A 573 -17.87 -8.69 -40.98
C GLY A 573 -17.89 -9.32 -39.59
N GLU A 574 -18.70 -8.78 -38.62
CA GLU A 574 -18.78 -9.23 -37.21
C GLU A 574 -18.78 -10.73 -36.97
N TYR A 575 -19.36 -11.57 -37.86
CA TYR A 575 -19.36 -13.03 -37.78
C TYR A 575 -18.04 -13.66 -38.20
N ASP A 576 -17.36 -13.07 -39.18
CA ASP A 576 -16.07 -13.56 -39.65
C ASP A 576 -14.97 -13.36 -38.61
N ASP A 577 -15.09 -12.32 -37.76
CA ASP A 577 -14.14 -12.00 -36.69
C ASP A 577 -14.20 -13.01 -35.53
N VAL A 578 -15.39 -13.46 -35.11
CA VAL A 578 -15.56 -14.50 -34.08
C VAL A 578 -15.03 -15.86 -34.59
N GLU A 579 -15.37 -16.28 -35.82
CA GLU A 579 -14.85 -17.53 -36.39
C GLU A 579 -13.31 -17.54 -36.49
N ALA A 580 -12.72 -16.43 -36.86
CA ALA A 580 -11.26 -16.25 -36.92
C ALA A 580 -10.59 -16.33 -35.53
N ALA A 581 -11.22 -15.72 -34.52
CA ALA A 581 -10.77 -15.78 -33.11
C ALA A 581 -10.82 -17.20 -32.56
N VAL A 582 -11.94 -17.91 -32.78
CA VAL A 582 -12.12 -19.34 -32.39
C VAL A 582 -11.08 -20.22 -33.06
N ALA A 583 -10.91 -20.12 -34.40
CA ALA A 583 -9.89 -20.87 -35.10
C ALA A 583 -8.47 -20.59 -34.63
N ARG A 584 -8.19 -19.40 -34.15
CA ARG A 584 -6.89 -19.04 -33.51
C ARG A 584 -6.74 -19.71 -32.15
N ALA A 585 -7.77 -19.67 -31.31
CA ALA A 585 -7.78 -20.35 -30.00
C ALA A 585 -7.60 -21.88 -30.16
N GLU A 586 -8.32 -22.49 -31.08
CA GLU A 586 -8.16 -23.93 -31.39
C GLU A 586 -6.72 -24.29 -31.76
N ARG A 587 -6.08 -23.50 -32.62
CA ARG A 587 -4.64 -23.67 -32.94
C ARG A 587 -3.71 -23.53 -31.77
N MET A 588 -4.02 -22.60 -30.82
CA MET A 588 -3.23 -22.45 -29.59
C MET A 588 -3.36 -23.71 -28.71
N VAL A 589 -4.58 -24.25 -28.59
CA VAL A 589 -4.83 -25.50 -27.83
C VAL A 589 -4.14 -26.70 -28.48
N GLU A 590 -4.18 -26.82 -29.78
CA GLU A 590 -3.49 -27.91 -30.53
C GLU A 590 -1.98 -27.98 -30.27
N VAL A 591 -1.33 -26.83 -30.02
CA VAL A 591 0.11 -26.79 -29.71
C VAL A 591 0.41 -26.85 -28.19
N GLY A 592 -0.64 -26.89 -27.36
CA GLY A 592 -0.56 -27.09 -25.91
C GLY A 592 -0.40 -25.81 -25.14
N VAL A 593 -1.19 -24.76 -25.44
CA VAL A 593 -1.40 -23.60 -24.55
C VAL A 593 -2.20 -24.04 -23.31
N ASP A 594 -1.90 -23.49 -22.18
CA ASP A 594 -2.60 -23.81 -20.93
C ASP A 594 -3.76 -22.85 -20.68
N VAL A 595 -3.63 -21.58 -21.11
CA VAL A 595 -4.63 -20.52 -20.92
C VAL A 595 -4.77 -19.71 -22.20
N VAL A 596 -6.00 -19.42 -22.64
CA VAL A 596 -6.31 -18.48 -23.73
C VAL A 596 -6.83 -17.18 -23.12
N ASP A 597 -6.12 -16.07 -23.32
CA ASP A 597 -6.43 -14.78 -22.73
C ASP A 597 -7.09 -13.85 -23.75
N VAL A 598 -8.40 -13.63 -23.57
CA VAL A 598 -9.28 -12.89 -24.50
C VAL A 598 -9.33 -11.40 -24.10
N GLY A 599 -8.90 -10.51 -25.01
CA GLY A 599 -8.95 -9.05 -24.76
C GLY A 599 -9.80 -8.31 -25.79
N GLY A 600 -10.79 -7.53 -25.34
CA GLY A 600 -11.68 -6.70 -26.18
C GLY A 600 -11.27 -5.24 -26.29
N GLU A 601 -10.47 -4.73 -25.34
CA GLU A 601 -9.96 -3.36 -25.28
C GLU A 601 -8.44 -3.34 -25.49
N SER A 602 -7.93 -2.33 -26.19
CA SER A 602 -6.46 -2.15 -26.30
C SER A 602 -5.92 -1.38 -25.11
N THR A 603 -4.98 -1.98 -24.38
CA THR A 603 -4.26 -1.35 -23.27
C THR A 603 -2.93 -0.72 -23.69
N ARG A 604 -2.69 -0.54 -25.01
CA ARG A 604 -1.47 0.11 -25.54
C ARG A 604 -1.44 1.57 -25.10
N PRO A 605 -0.23 2.15 -24.88
CA PRO A 605 -0.10 3.56 -24.53
C PRO A 605 -0.85 4.47 -25.50
N GLY A 606 -1.74 5.33 -24.96
CA GLY A 606 -2.55 6.26 -25.75
C GLY A 606 -3.79 5.65 -26.44
N ALA A 607 -4.17 4.40 -26.16
CA ALA A 607 -5.43 3.84 -26.65
C ALA A 607 -6.64 4.52 -26.00
N GLU A 608 -7.68 4.79 -26.78
CA GLU A 608 -8.93 5.35 -26.25
C GLU A 608 -9.76 4.24 -25.59
N PRO A 609 -10.31 4.47 -24.38
CA PRO A 609 -11.22 3.54 -23.73
C PRO A 609 -12.50 3.34 -24.55
N ILE A 610 -13.00 2.09 -24.56
CA ILE A 610 -14.27 1.76 -25.20
C ILE A 610 -15.38 1.59 -24.14
N PRO A 611 -16.67 1.81 -24.48
CA PRO A 611 -17.78 1.55 -23.59
C PRO A 611 -17.86 0.08 -23.15
N VAL A 612 -18.39 -0.16 -21.93
CA VAL A 612 -18.58 -1.50 -21.36
C VAL A 612 -19.37 -2.43 -22.31
N GLU A 613 -20.48 -1.91 -22.85
CA GLU A 613 -21.36 -2.68 -23.73
C GLU A 613 -20.67 -3.10 -25.03
N GLU A 614 -19.76 -2.26 -25.52
CA GLU A 614 -18.97 -2.57 -26.72
C GLU A 614 -17.92 -3.66 -26.43
N GLU A 615 -17.25 -3.57 -25.29
CA GLU A 615 -16.28 -4.59 -24.89
C GLU A 615 -16.95 -5.95 -24.66
N ILE A 616 -18.09 -5.98 -23.95
CA ILE A 616 -18.91 -7.17 -23.75
C ILE A 616 -19.32 -7.78 -25.11
N ALA A 617 -19.81 -6.95 -26.03
CA ALA A 617 -20.23 -7.42 -27.36
C ALA A 617 -19.09 -8.06 -28.17
N ARG A 618 -17.83 -7.66 -27.93
CA ARG A 618 -16.64 -8.25 -28.57
C ARG A 618 -16.23 -9.56 -27.93
N VAL A 619 -16.15 -9.62 -26.61
CA VAL A 619 -15.49 -10.75 -25.90
C VAL A 619 -16.43 -11.92 -25.61
N VAL A 620 -17.69 -11.65 -25.23
CA VAL A 620 -18.64 -12.70 -24.82
C VAL A 620 -18.89 -13.76 -25.90
N PRO A 621 -19.15 -13.40 -27.17
CA PRO A 621 -19.38 -14.41 -28.21
C PRO A 621 -18.16 -15.31 -28.46
N VAL A 622 -16.94 -14.79 -28.28
CA VAL A 622 -15.71 -15.56 -28.42
C VAL A 622 -15.53 -16.50 -27.24
N ILE A 623 -15.72 -15.99 -26.01
CA ILE A 623 -15.60 -16.79 -24.79
C ILE A 623 -16.59 -17.95 -24.80
N GLU A 624 -17.88 -17.72 -25.11
CA GLU A 624 -18.90 -18.77 -25.23
C GLU A 624 -18.52 -19.85 -26.24
N ALA A 625 -17.84 -19.46 -27.33
CA ALA A 625 -17.45 -20.40 -28.37
C ALA A 625 -16.21 -21.23 -28.01
N ILE A 626 -15.33 -20.76 -27.11
CA ILE A 626 -14.09 -21.46 -26.74
C ILE A 626 -14.13 -22.09 -25.35
N ALA A 627 -15.19 -21.87 -24.56
CA ALA A 627 -15.31 -22.34 -23.17
C ALA A 627 -15.18 -23.89 -23.03
N ASP A 628 -15.50 -24.67 -24.06
CA ASP A 628 -15.39 -26.13 -24.04
C ASP A 628 -14.04 -26.65 -24.55
N LEU A 629 -13.06 -25.77 -24.88
CA LEU A 629 -11.74 -26.21 -25.33
C LEU A 629 -10.90 -26.73 -24.13
N ASP A 630 -9.89 -27.56 -24.41
CA ASP A 630 -8.99 -28.14 -23.40
C ASP A 630 -7.90 -27.14 -22.99
N ALA A 631 -8.33 -25.95 -22.53
CA ALA A 631 -7.51 -24.88 -21.96
C ALA A 631 -8.39 -23.95 -21.11
N LEU A 632 -7.83 -23.32 -20.09
CA LEU A 632 -8.55 -22.31 -19.32
C LEU A 632 -8.75 -21.04 -20.16
N VAL A 633 -9.86 -20.35 -19.92
CA VAL A 633 -10.19 -19.09 -20.60
C VAL A 633 -10.02 -17.93 -19.63
N SER A 634 -9.16 -16.97 -19.97
CA SER A 634 -8.94 -15.72 -19.24
C SER A 634 -9.60 -14.55 -19.98
N ILE A 635 -10.11 -13.57 -19.23
CA ILE A 635 -10.59 -12.29 -19.76
C ILE A 635 -9.65 -11.17 -19.36
N ASP A 636 -9.01 -10.51 -20.36
CA ASP A 636 -8.19 -9.31 -20.16
C ASP A 636 -9.11 -8.08 -20.17
N THR A 637 -9.49 -7.63 -18.98
CA THR A 637 -10.32 -6.43 -18.79
C THR A 637 -10.03 -5.74 -17.46
N ARG A 638 -10.20 -4.42 -17.44
CA ARG A 638 -10.12 -3.57 -16.24
C ARG A 638 -11.49 -3.15 -15.70
N LYS A 639 -12.59 -3.67 -16.27
CA LYS A 639 -13.97 -3.29 -15.95
C LYS A 639 -14.70 -4.49 -15.33
N ALA A 640 -15.19 -4.32 -14.10
CA ALA A 640 -15.87 -5.39 -13.37
C ALA A 640 -17.16 -5.89 -14.05
N GLU A 641 -17.89 -5.01 -14.76
CA GLU A 641 -19.10 -5.42 -15.51
C GLU A 641 -18.75 -6.34 -16.68
N VAL A 642 -17.64 -6.06 -17.38
CA VAL A 642 -17.14 -6.93 -18.46
C VAL A 642 -16.68 -8.26 -17.88
N ALA A 643 -15.96 -8.24 -16.75
CA ALA A 643 -15.52 -9.41 -16.02
C ALA A 643 -16.69 -10.32 -15.63
N ARG A 644 -17.79 -9.77 -15.09
CA ARG A 644 -19.01 -10.54 -14.78
C ARG A 644 -19.62 -11.19 -16.02
N ALA A 645 -19.76 -10.45 -17.11
CA ALA A 645 -20.32 -10.98 -18.35
C ALA A 645 -19.44 -12.09 -18.96
N ALA A 646 -18.12 -11.93 -18.88
CA ALA A 646 -17.17 -12.93 -19.35
C ALA A 646 -17.20 -14.23 -18.52
N LEU A 647 -17.28 -14.12 -17.19
CA LEU A 647 -17.42 -15.27 -16.29
C LEU A 647 -18.78 -15.98 -16.49
N ASP A 648 -19.86 -15.23 -16.73
CA ASP A 648 -21.16 -15.79 -17.06
C ASP A 648 -21.14 -16.53 -18.42
N ALA A 649 -20.25 -16.15 -19.33
CA ALA A 649 -20.02 -16.78 -20.63
C ALA A 649 -19.06 -17.98 -20.60
N GLY A 650 -18.39 -18.24 -19.48
CA GLY A 650 -17.51 -19.39 -19.27
C GLY A 650 -16.01 -19.07 -19.17
N ALA A 651 -15.64 -17.83 -18.85
CA ALA A 651 -14.26 -17.52 -18.47
C ALA A 651 -13.93 -18.09 -17.08
N ASP A 652 -12.67 -18.50 -16.89
CA ASP A 652 -12.16 -19.15 -15.68
C ASP A 652 -11.25 -18.20 -14.86
N ILE A 653 -10.66 -17.18 -15.49
CA ILE A 653 -9.63 -16.30 -14.91
C ILE A 653 -9.95 -14.85 -15.26
N LEU A 654 -9.74 -13.94 -14.29
CA LEU A 654 -9.74 -12.51 -14.53
C LEU A 654 -8.31 -11.99 -14.69
N ASN A 655 -8.01 -11.30 -15.79
CA ASN A 655 -6.72 -10.66 -16.02
C ASN A 655 -6.89 -9.15 -15.98
N ASP A 656 -6.61 -8.54 -14.79
CA ASP A 656 -6.77 -7.12 -14.57
C ASP A 656 -5.43 -6.37 -14.67
N VAL A 657 -5.18 -5.80 -15.84
CA VAL A 657 -3.96 -5.00 -16.09
C VAL A 657 -3.94 -3.65 -15.36
N SER A 658 -5.05 -3.24 -14.74
CA SER A 658 -5.11 -2.04 -13.91
C SER A 658 -4.72 -2.28 -12.45
N GLY A 659 -4.61 -3.55 -12.03
CA GLY A 659 -4.23 -3.93 -10.68
C GLY A 659 -5.28 -3.58 -9.63
N LEU A 660 -6.53 -3.92 -9.88
CA LEU A 660 -7.70 -3.70 -9.01
C LEU A 660 -8.08 -2.21 -8.84
N GLU A 661 -7.85 -1.40 -9.88
CA GLU A 661 -8.31 0.00 -9.93
C GLU A 661 -9.84 0.10 -9.97
N ASP A 662 -10.52 -0.88 -10.59
CA ASP A 662 -11.95 -1.06 -10.41
C ASP A 662 -12.19 -1.81 -9.08
N PRO A 663 -12.75 -1.13 -8.04
CA PRO A 663 -12.91 -1.74 -6.73
C PRO A 663 -13.89 -2.91 -6.71
N GLU A 664 -14.77 -3.05 -7.71
CA GLU A 664 -15.65 -4.21 -7.87
C GLU A 664 -14.90 -5.45 -8.35
N MET A 665 -13.77 -5.32 -9.06
CA MET A 665 -13.07 -6.45 -9.66
C MET A 665 -12.70 -7.53 -8.63
N ARG A 666 -12.12 -7.11 -7.49
CA ARG A 666 -11.75 -8.05 -6.41
C ARG A 666 -12.96 -8.74 -5.78
N LEU A 667 -14.10 -8.06 -5.76
CA LEU A 667 -15.35 -8.64 -5.22
C LEU A 667 -15.94 -9.65 -6.21
N VAL A 668 -15.90 -9.35 -7.50
CA VAL A 668 -16.32 -10.28 -8.57
C VAL A 668 -15.49 -11.55 -8.54
N ALA A 669 -14.14 -11.43 -8.44
CA ALA A 669 -13.24 -12.58 -8.35
C ALA A 669 -13.57 -13.46 -7.13
N ALA A 670 -13.74 -12.85 -5.96
CA ALA A 670 -14.08 -13.55 -4.72
C ALA A 670 -15.49 -14.17 -4.74
N GLU A 671 -16.49 -13.47 -5.30
CA GLU A 671 -17.87 -13.97 -5.40
C GLU A 671 -17.96 -15.20 -6.33
N ARG A 672 -17.14 -15.21 -7.38
CA ARG A 672 -17.11 -16.28 -8.38
C ARG A 672 -16.08 -17.38 -8.07
N ASP A 673 -15.27 -17.18 -7.02
CA ASP A 673 -14.20 -18.10 -6.59
C ASP A 673 -13.23 -18.44 -7.73
N VAL A 674 -12.78 -17.38 -8.46
CA VAL A 674 -11.89 -17.52 -9.63
C VAL A 674 -10.56 -16.80 -9.40
N PRO A 675 -9.46 -17.28 -10.05
CA PRO A 675 -8.19 -16.58 -10.00
C PRO A 675 -8.27 -15.19 -10.63
N VAL A 676 -7.49 -14.26 -10.06
CA VAL A 676 -7.33 -12.91 -10.61
C VAL A 676 -5.86 -12.55 -10.77
N VAL A 677 -5.50 -12.06 -11.96
CA VAL A 677 -4.19 -11.45 -12.20
C VAL A 677 -4.24 -10.01 -11.73
N VAL A 678 -3.27 -9.65 -10.89
CA VAL A 678 -3.09 -8.31 -10.32
C VAL A 678 -1.78 -7.76 -10.83
N MET A 679 -1.84 -6.83 -11.81
CA MET A 679 -0.65 -6.26 -12.41
C MET A 679 -0.24 -4.96 -11.74
N HIS A 680 1.07 -4.75 -11.61
CA HIS A 680 1.61 -3.44 -11.26
C HIS A 680 1.61 -2.52 -12.49
N SER A 681 0.65 -1.60 -12.52
CA SER A 681 0.60 -0.50 -13.47
C SER A 681 0.55 0.84 -12.72
N ILE A 682 1.05 1.90 -13.35
CA ILE A 682 0.92 3.27 -12.85
C ILE A 682 -0.42 3.84 -13.28
N ASP A 683 -0.71 3.62 -14.55
CA ASP A 683 -1.97 3.94 -15.22
C ASP A 683 -2.28 2.84 -16.25
N ALA A 684 -3.53 2.57 -16.51
CA ALA A 684 -3.97 1.68 -17.58
C ALA A 684 -5.13 2.35 -18.36
N PRO A 685 -4.89 2.77 -19.61
CA PRO A 685 -3.66 2.71 -20.42
C PRO A 685 -2.59 3.71 -19.94
N VAL A 686 -1.33 3.34 -20.09
CA VAL A 686 -0.19 4.21 -19.70
C VAL A 686 -0.19 5.48 -20.54
N ASP A 687 -0.14 6.66 -19.90
CA ASP A 687 0.14 7.92 -20.57
C ASP A 687 1.63 7.97 -20.98
N PRO A 688 1.96 8.10 -22.28
CA PRO A 688 3.35 8.17 -22.72
C PRO A 688 4.14 9.37 -22.15
N GLY A 689 3.44 10.37 -21.60
CA GLY A 689 4.04 11.55 -20.96
C GLY A 689 4.44 11.34 -19.50
N THR A 690 3.87 10.34 -18.84
CA THR A 690 4.11 10.08 -17.42
C THR A 690 5.50 9.49 -17.22
N ARG A 691 6.37 10.23 -16.52
CA ARG A 691 7.68 9.73 -16.09
C ARG A 691 7.56 9.21 -14.66
N VAL A 692 7.99 7.97 -14.49
CA VAL A 692 8.11 7.36 -13.16
C VAL A 692 9.57 7.08 -12.91
N GLU A 693 10.01 7.41 -11.72
CA GLU A 693 11.34 7.10 -11.24
C GLU A 693 11.20 6.13 -10.06
N TYR A 694 12.00 5.07 -10.06
CA TYR A 694 12.08 4.06 -9.01
C TYR A 694 13.42 4.19 -8.28
N ASP A 695 13.43 3.89 -6.97
CA ASP A 695 14.68 3.72 -6.23
C ASP A 695 15.30 2.33 -6.55
N ASP A 696 14.47 1.29 -6.45
CA ASP A 696 14.70 -0.08 -6.93
C ASP A 696 13.39 -0.57 -7.52
N VAL A 697 13.34 -0.72 -8.84
CA VAL A 697 12.10 -1.05 -9.56
C VAL A 697 11.46 -2.36 -9.07
N VAL A 698 12.25 -3.31 -8.60
CA VAL A 698 11.75 -4.60 -8.10
C VAL A 698 11.18 -4.44 -6.70
N GLU A 699 11.88 -3.76 -5.79
CA GLU A 699 11.41 -3.51 -4.43
C GLU A 699 10.14 -2.66 -4.43
N ASP A 700 10.15 -1.54 -5.19
CA ASP A 700 9.01 -0.64 -5.28
C ASP A 700 7.77 -1.34 -5.87
N THR A 701 7.99 -2.23 -6.87
CA THR A 701 6.93 -3.03 -7.46
C THR A 701 6.43 -4.10 -6.48
N LEU A 702 7.31 -4.75 -5.73
CA LEU A 702 6.94 -5.72 -4.70
C LEU A 702 6.09 -5.07 -3.59
N ASP A 703 6.48 -3.91 -3.10
CA ASP A 703 5.74 -3.19 -2.06
C ASP A 703 4.34 -2.77 -2.56
N ALA A 704 4.24 -2.29 -3.81
CA ALA A 704 2.96 -1.94 -4.40
C ALA A 704 2.05 -3.17 -4.61
N LEU A 705 2.60 -4.29 -5.09
CA LEU A 705 1.85 -5.54 -5.27
C LEU A 705 1.43 -6.15 -3.93
N ALA A 706 2.25 -6.06 -2.88
CA ALA A 706 1.89 -6.55 -1.54
C ALA A 706 0.59 -5.90 -1.03
N GLU A 707 0.44 -4.58 -1.22
CA GLU A 707 -0.80 -3.87 -0.86
C GLU A 707 -2.00 -4.32 -1.72
N ARG A 708 -1.78 -4.58 -3.02
CA ARG A 708 -2.84 -5.07 -3.92
C ARG A 708 -3.26 -6.51 -3.57
N VAL A 709 -2.30 -7.39 -3.26
CA VAL A 709 -2.56 -8.74 -2.76
C VAL A 709 -3.41 -8.69 -1.51
N LEU A 710 -3.06 -7.82 -0.54
CA LEU A 710 -3.85 -7.64 0.67
C LEU A 710 -5.30 -7.20 0.38
N LEU A 711 -5.51 -6.31 -0.60
CA LEU A 711 -6.86 -5.91 -1.00
C LEU A 711 -7.68 -7.09 -1.55
N ALA A 712 -7.05 -7.97 -2.32
CA ALA A 712 -7.69 -9.18 -2.87
C ALA A 712 -7.98 -10.21 -1.77
N GLU A 713 -7.04 -10.44 -0.83
CA GLU A 713 -7.25 -11.30 0.34
C GLU A 713 -8.43 -10.81 1.21
N ARG A 714 -8.50 -9.50 1.46
CA ARG A 714 -9.62 -8.89 2.22
C ARG A 714 -10.98 -9.07 1.54
N ALA A 715 -11.02 -9.17 0.21
CA ALA A 715 -12.24 -9.52 -0.54
C ALA A 715 -12.64 -10.99 -0.36
N GLY A 716 -11.71 -11.86 0.04
CA GLY A 716 -11.95 -13.29 0.34
C GLY A 716 -11.20 -14.27 -0.54
N LEU A 717 -10.25 -13.80 -1.37
CA LEU A 717 -9.43 -14.67 -2.21
C LEU A 717 -8.26 -15.26 -1.42
N ASP A 718 -7.90 -16.51 -1.72
CA ASP A 718 -6.65 -17.13 -1.25
C ASP A 718 -5.47 -16.67 -2.13
N ARG A 719 -4.25 -16.66 -1.56
CA ARG A 719 -3.04 -16.27 -2.31
C ARG A 719 -2.74 -17.18 -3.51
N SER A 720 -3.20 -18.41 -3.51
CA SER A 720 -3.09 -19.32 -4.66
C SER A 720 -3.94 -18.88 -5.86
N GLN A 721 -4.99 -18.09 -5.62
CA GLN A 721 -5.87 -17.51 -6.62
C GLN A 721 -5.45 -16.09 -7.07
N ILE A 722 -4.50 -15.45 -6.36
CA ILE A 722 -4.02 -14.12 -6.68
C ILE A 722 -2.71 -14.24 -7.46
N ILE A 723 -2.75 -13.98 -8.77
CA ILE A 723 -1.60 -14.06 -9.66
C ILE A 723 -0.99 -12.66 -9.78
N VAL A 724 0.28 -12.48 -9.42
CA VAL A 724 0.95 -11.19 -9.48
C VAL A 724 1.72 -11.02 -10.78
N ASP A 725 1.57 -9.85 -11.44
CA ASP A 725 2.34 -9.47 -12.62
C ASP A 725 3.12 -8.18 -12.35
N PRO A 726 4.46 -8.16 -12.42
CA PRO A 726 5.27 -6.95 -12.25
C PRO A 726 5.01 -5.88 -13.32
N GLY A 727 4.24 -6.18 -14.38
CA GLY A 727 3.81 -5.22 -15.39
C GLY A 727 4.96 -4.69 -16.25
N LEU A 728 5.72 -5.58 -16.90
CA LEU A 728 6.75 -5.19 -17.85
C LEU A 728 6.16 -4.28 -18.94
N GLY A 729 6.80 -3.15 -19.21
CA GLY A 729 6.37 -2.18 -20.23
C GLY A 729 5.32 -1.16 -19.76
N PHE A 730 4.81 -1.28 -18.54
CA PHE A 730 3.83 -0.34 -17.97
C PHE A 730 4.53 0.64 -17.02
N GLY A 731 4.82 1.84 -17.52
CA GLY A 731 5.47 2.91 -16.76
C GLY A 731 6.92 2.64 -16.32
N LYS A 732 7.62 1.78 -17.03
CA LYS A 732 9.00 1.36 -16.74
C LYS A 732 9.91 1.59 -17.94
N THR A 733 11.14 1.99 -17.71
CA THR A 733 12.16 2.13 -18.75
C THR A 733 12.56 0.75 -19.31
N ARG A 734 13.25 0.75 -20.45
CA ARG A 734 13.74 -0.49 -21.04
C ARG A 734 14.75 -1.24 -20.14
N HIS A 735 15.56 -0.51 -19.37
CA HIS A 735 16.52 -1.09 -18.41
C HIS A 735 15.79 -1.73 -17.23
N GLU A 736 14.84 -1.01 -16.62
CA GLU A 736 14.05 -1.50 -15.52
C GLU A 736 13.24 -2.77 -15.90
N ASN A 737 12.75 -2.86 -17.15
CA ASN A 737 12.09 -4.09 -17.62
C ASN A 737 13.03 -5.28 -17.68
N PHE A 738 14.30 -5.10 -18.07
CA PHE A 738 15.32 -6.16 -18.01
C PHE A 738 15.71 -6.50 -16.58
N GLU A 739 15.75 -5.52 -15.68
CA GLU A 739 15.99 -5.73 -14.27
C GLU A 739 14.87 -6.57 -13.63
N LEU A 740 13.61 -6.23 -13.88
CA LEU A 740 12.44 -7.03 -13.44
C LEU A 740 12.52 -8.46 -13.98
N LEU A 741 12.78 -8.65 -15.28
CA LEU A 741 12.96 -9.98 -15.86
C LEU A 741 14.15 -10.72 -15.23
N GLY A 742 15.21 -10.00 -14.90
CA GLY A 742 16.41 -10.53 -14.24
C GLY A 742 16.12 -11.05 -12.83
N ARG A 743 15.21 -10.41 -12.12
CA ARG A 743 14.92 -10.63 -10.70
C ARG A 743 13.50 -11.16 -10.46
N ILE A 744 12.86 -11.75 -11.47
CA ILE A 744 11.46 -12.21 -11.41
C ILE A 744 11.18 -13.17 -10.25
N GLY A 745 12.16 -13.99 -9.87
CA GLY A 745 12.04 -14.93 -8.75
C GLY A 745 11.81 -14.27 -7.38
N GLU A 746 12.11 -12.98 -7.23
CA GLU A 746 11.89 -12.24 -5.99
C GLU A 746 10.38 -12.03 -5.72
N PHE A 747 9.54 -11.96 -6.77
CA PHE A 747 8.09 -11.82 -6.65
C PHE A 747 7.40 -13.02 -6.00
N ARG A 748 8.03 -14.19 -6.01
CA ARG A 748 7.54 -15.37 -5.27
C ARG A 748 7.51 -15.15 -3.75
N SER A 749 8.23 -14.15 -3.24
CA SER A 749 8.19 -13.74 -1.84
C SER A 749 6.79 -13.27 -1.40
N LEU A 750 5.95 -12.83 -2.33
CA LEU A 750 4.55 -12.49 -2.06
C LEU A 750 3.67 -13.71 -1.74
N GLY A 751 4.18 -14.93 -1.97
CA GLY A 751 3.43 -16.17 -1.76
C GLY A 751 2.32 -16.41 -2.78
N CYS A 752 2.33 -15.70 -3.91
CA CYS A 752 1.40 -15.78 -5.02
C CYS A 752 2.06 -16.41 -6.26
N PRO A 753 1.31 -16.98 -7.22
CA PRO A 753 1.81 -17.29 -8.56
C PRO A 753 2.28 -16.00 -9.27
N VAL A 754 3.34 -16.11 -10.09
CA VAL A 754 3.94 -14.98 -10.80
C VAL A 754 3.72 -15.09 -12.30
N LEU A 755 3.05 -14.11 -12.90
CA LEU A 755 2.86 -13.97 -14.34
C LEU A 755 3.85 -12.97 -14.92
N VAL A 756 4.36 -13.23 -16.14
CA VAL A 756 5.24 -12.34 -16.89
C VAL A 756 4.75 -12.13 -18.31
N GLY A 757 4.32 -10.90 -18.62
CA GLY A 757 3.91 -10.45 -19.95
C GLY A 757 5.02 -9.68 -20.67
N HIS A 758 5.97 -10.36 -21.32
CA HIS A 758 7.15 -9.75 -21.97
C HIS A 758 7.10 -9.74 -23.50
N SER A 759 6.10 -10.39 -24.11
CA SER A 759 6.01 -10.63 -25.55
C SER A 759 6.03 -9.33 -26.37
N HIS A 760 6.96 -9.23 -27.31
CA HIS A 760 7.15 -8.11 -28.24
C HIS A 760 7.35 -6.74 -27.58
N LYS A 761 7.77 -6.66 -26.31
CA LYS A 761 7.97 -5.41 -25.60
C LYS A 761 9.16 -4.62 -26.15
N SER A 762 9.06 -3.29 -26.08
CA SER A 762 10.09 -2.35 -26.57
C SER A 762 11.44 -2.44 -25.85
N MET A 763 11.51 -3.16 -24.71
CA MET A 763 12.78 -3.42 -24.02
C MET A 763 13.79 -4.13 -24.92
N PHE A 764 13.33 -4.96 -25.86
CA PHE A 764 14.19 -5.72 -26.76
C PHE A 764 14.97 -4.85 -27.75
N ASP A 765 14.60 -3.58 -27.92
CA ASP A 765 15.40 -2.62 -28.70
C ASP A 765 16.80 -2.44 -28.13
N LEU A 766 16.99 -2.61 -26.80
CA LEU A 766 18.31 -2.53 -26.15
C LEU A 766 19.27 -3.65 -26.59
N VAL A 767 18.71 -4.77 -27.02
CA VAL A 767 19.49 -5.92 -27.49
C VAL A 767 19.45 -6.06 -29.02
N GLY A 768 18.99 -5.02 -29.71
CA GLY A 768 19.10 -4.89 -31.17
C GLY A 768 17.92 -5.48 -31.96
N TYR A 769 16.78 -5.79 -31.31
CA TYR A 769 15.59 -6.30 -31.97
C TYR A 769 14.49 -5.22 -31.97
N ALA A 770 14.17 -4.70 -33.15
CA ALA A 770 13.09 -3.73 -33.35
C ALA A 770 11.79 -4.44 -33.78
N ASP A 771 10.67 -3.78 -33.61
CA ASP A 771 9.26 -4.19 -33.77
C ASP A 771 8.99 -5.59 -34.34
N ASP A 772 9.21 -5.83 -35.62
CA ASP A 772 8.89 -7.09 -36.33
C ASP A 772 9.95 -8.19 -36.13
N GLU A 773 11.07 -7.92 -35.48
CA GLU A 773 12.17 -8.86 -35.26
C GLU A 773 12.24 -9.35 -33.80
N ARG A 774 11.28 -9.00 -32.94
CA ARG A 774 11.32 -9.27 -31.48
C ARG A 774 11.04 -10.74 -31.07
N LEU A 775 10.59 -11.60 -31.98
CA LEU A 775 10.27 -13.00 -31.64
C LEU A 775 11.46 -13.77 -31.03
N PRO A 776 12.69 -13.75 -31.57
CA PRO A 776 13.81 -14.46 -30.94
C PRO A 776 14.12 -13.98 -29.52
N ALA A 777 14.03 -12.67 -29.28
CA ALA A 777 14.24 -12.09 -27.95
C ALA A 777 13.10 -12.43 -27.01
N THR A 778 11.85 -12.47 -27.49
CA THR A 778 10.67 -12.95 -26.74
C THR A 778 10.87 -14.38 -26.25
N VAL A 779 11.26 -15.29 -27.16
CA VAL A 779 11.47 -16.71 -26.82
C VAL A 779 12.61 -16.89 -25.81
N ALA A 780 13.71 -16.13 -25.96
CA ALA A 780 14.80 -16.11 -24.98
C ALA A 780 14.34 -15.59 -23.60
N ALA A 781 13.53 -14.53 -23.57
CA ALA A 781 12.98 -13.98 -22.34
C ALA A 781 11.98 -14.95 -21.67
N THR A 782 11.20 -15.71 -22.44
CA THR A 782 10.34 -16.80 -21.93
C THR A 782 11.18 -17.86 -21.21
N ALA A 783 12.28 -18.33 -21.82
CA ALA A 783 13.16 -19.29 -21.17
C ALA A 783 13.75 -18.74 -19.87
N LEU A 784 14.20 -17.47 -19.88
CA LEU A 784 14.74 -16.82 -18.68
C LEU A 784 13.67 -16.63 -17.59
N ALA A 785 12.45 -16.24 -17.94
CA ALA A 785 11.34 -16.08 -16.99
C ALA A 785 10.99 -17.43 -16.35
N ALA A 786 10.80 -18.46 -17.15
CA ALA A 786 10.53 -19.80 -16.67
C ALA A 786 11.66 -20.32 -15.78
N ASP A 787 12.92 -20.18 -16.21
CA ASP A 787 14.08 -20.62 -15.43
C ASP A 787 14.23 -19.87 -14.08
N ARG A 788 13.81 -18.63 -14.02
CA ARG A 788 13.83 -17.80 -12.80
C ARG A 788 12.58 -17.89 -11.95
N GLY A 789 11.64 -18.74 -12.29
CA GLY A 789 10.49 -19.09 -11.47
C GLY A 789 9.22 -18.31 -11.76
N ALA A 790 9.02 -17.82 -12.99
CA ALA A 790 7.70 -17.42 -13.45
C ALA A 790 6.79 -18.64 -13.50
N ASP A 791 5.60 -18.53 -12.94
CA ASP A 791 4.59 -19.58 -12.94
C ASP A 791 3.73 -19.51 -14.22
N ILE A 792 3.58 -18.31 -14.83
CA ILE A 792 2.83 -18.10 -16.07
C ILE A 792 3.63 -17.15 -16.99
N VAL A 793 3.69 -17.45 -18.29
CA VAL A 793 4.21 -16.54 -19.32
C VAL A 793 3.10 -16.17 -20.31
N ARG A 794 2.87 -14.87 -20.51
CA ARG A 794 1.81 -14.35 -21.39
C ARG A 794 2.40 -13.87 -22.72
N VAL A 795 2.02 -14.52 -23.83
CA VAL A 795 2.71 -14.41 -25.13
C VAL A 795 1.75 -14.38 -26.33
N HIS A 796 2.20 -13.78 -27.45
CA HIS A 796 1.50 -13.78 -28.74
C HIS A 796 1.81 -15.02 -29.59
N ASP A 797 3.08 -15.46 -29.60
CA ASP A 797 3.61 -16.55 -30.44
C ASP A 797 3.66 -17.84 -29.63
N VAL A 798 2.49 -18.48 -29.47
CA VAL A 798 2.29 -19.64 -28.59
C VAL A 798 3.20 -20.82 -28.94
N PRO A 799 3.34 -21.27 -30.20
CA PRO A 799 4.13 -22.46 -30.51
C PRO A 799 5.58 -22.38 -30.08
N GLU A 800 6.24 -21.25 -30.33
CA GLU A 800 7.64 -21.04 -30.03
C GLU A 800 7.87 -20.94 -28.52
N ASN A 801 6.93 -20.31 -27.79
CA ASN A 801 7.02 -20.13 -26.36
C ASN A 801 6.65 -21.39 -25.56
N VAL A 802 5.71 -22.20 -26.01
CA VAL A 802 5.47 -23.58 -25.49
C VAL A 802 6.73 -24.44 -25.64
N ALA A 803 7.39 -24.39 -26.78
CA ALA A 803 8.65 -25.10 -26.98
C ALA A 803 9.75 -24.60 -26.01
N SER A 804 9.81 -23.30 -25.77
CA SER A 804 10.78 -22.68 -24.83
C SER A 804 10.53 -23.17 -23.39
N VAL A 805 9.29 -23.13 -22.90
CA VAL A 805 8.92 -23.59 -21.55
C VAL A 805 9.21 -25.08 -21.37
N ARG A 806 8.83 -25.90 -22.34
CA ARG A 806 9.12 -27.37 -22.35
C ARG A 806 10.62 -27.64 -22.32
N THR A 807 11.43 -26.83 -23.00
CA THR A 807 12.90 -26.97 -23.01
C THR A 807 13.47 -26.65 -21.60
N VAL A 808 12.97 -25.63 -20.92
CA VAL A 808 13.39 -25.30 -19.55
C VAL A 808 13.01 -26.43 -18.58
N LYS A 809 11.77 -26.95 -18.70
CA LYS A 809 11.29 -28.08 -17.88
C LYS A 809 12.17 -29.30 -18.08
N ALA A 810 12.49 -29.65 -19.32
CA ALA A 810 13.38 -30.76 -19.70
C ALA A 810 14.81 -30.58 -19.13
N ALA A 811 15.32 -29.36 -19.13
CA ALA A 811 16.66 -29.08 -18.60
C ALA A 811 16.73 -29.19 -17.08
N ARG A 812 15.61 -28.92 -16.38
CA ARG A 812 15.51 -29.04 -14.92
C ARG A 812 15.28 -30.46 -14.43
N ASP A 813 14.45 -31.21 -15.13
CA ASP A 813 14.08 -32.58 -14.81
C ASP A 813 14.04 -33.44 -16.10
N PRO A 814 15.22 -33.94 -16.55
CA PRO A 814 15.31 -34.74 -17.77
C PRO A 814 14.57 -36.09 -17.69
N ASP A 815 14.34 -36.61 -16.50
CA ASP A 815 13.72 -37.92 -16.24
C ASP A 815 12.18 -37.80 -16.07
N GLY A 816 11.68 -36.59 -15.90
CA GLY A 816 10.25 -36.30 -15.70
C GLY A 816 9.48 -35.83 -16.92
N ILE A 817 10.01 -36.06 -18.16
CA ILE A 817 9.39 -35.67 -19.43
C ILE A 817 8.55 -36.84 -19.99
#